data_1a6c63adfee343ca766301d061138657
#
_entry.id   1a6c63adfee343ca766301d061138657
#
_cell.length_a   1.000
_cell.length_b   1.000
_cell.length_c   1.000
_cell.angle_alpha   90.00
_cell.angle_beta   90.00
_cell.angle_gamma   90.00
#
_symmetry.space_group_name_H-M   'P 1'
#
loop_
_entity.id
_entity.type
_entity.pdbx_description
1 polymer ?
#
loop_
_entity_poly.entity_id
_entity_poly.type
_entity_poly.pdbx_seq_one_letter_code
_entity_poly.pdbx_strand_id
1 'polypeptide(L)'
;MSADAPPPTSPEPLAVLEARLASVQAEADRYRALVEDLKEVLFQIDRQGQWAFLNPAWTELTGFSLEESLGRPFLGFLHPADNTRYLNMLTYAVDTGQVVFEGEFRVPTRTGEVKWVDAHQRIAFDEGGVVLGVSGTLNDITERKRTEIVLRMATSRLRALIENMQAGILVETEGRRIALLNETFCQLFQVPVPAHMLVESETRDLLDECLPLLADPGTFLARQDAVALARVPVLGEELALADGRILSRDFVPILVGEEYLGHLWQYHDITERRRAEIKLEEVAIELEVARDRALEVSGLKSEFLANMSHEIRTPMNGIIGMTGLLLDTPLGGEQRQYAETVRSCGEALLTLINDILDFSKIEAGKLAFETLDFDLLSVIEDVQAVLAVKAQGKGVELGLFVDPATPLAVAGDPTRLRQILTNLMDNALKFTHEGSVEVRVRPESQDGDQVLLRVEVRDTGIGMRPDVVERLFNSFFQGDNSTTRKYGGTGLGLTISKRLAELMGGSIGVSSVLGEGSTFWFTLRLTARSRPGPLRPRSASVLLLGLPPVVARLVAGQLEAWGLEPAQSPAGADLADWLQQARRPGALILAAPGTLDLALEQDRDGAVVLVSPLYRPELREAAARKGVQSFLSVPVRPSLLRGLLEPTDSASGEPASAVPAPAVDGPVKVRVLLAEDNLVNQKVALVMLRKLGIEADVVGTGVEALDALVGVAYDLVLMDCQMPEMDGFDATRRIRERERGSRRLPVVAMTANAMMGDRERCIEAGMDDHIPKPVRVEALHRALFRWLPAGAVPPVSGGA
;
A
#
# COMPACT_ATOMS: atom_id res chain seq x y z
N MET A 1 114.69 -92.59 9.36
CA MET A 1 113.85 -93.73 9.00
C MET A 1 112.53 -93.08 8.79
N SER A 2 112.21 -92.92 7.74
CA SER A 2 111.14 -93.31 6.88
C SER A 2 109.73 -92.84 7.53
N ALA A 3 108.89 -92.35 6.96
CA ALA A 3 108.46 -92.36 5.65
C ALA A 3 107.07 -91.74 5.49
N ASP A 4 106.65 -91.65 4.42
CA ASP A 4 105.31 -91.65 3.81
C ASP A 4 104.51 -90.30 3.75
N ALA A 5 104.66 -89.80 2.63
CA ALA A 5 103.68 -88.84 2.09
C ALA A 5 102.45 -89.58 1.56
N PRO A 6 101.20 -89.03 1.76
CA PRO A 6 100.06 -89.63 1.09
C PRO A 6 100.01 -89.18 -0.41
N PRO A 7 99.39 -89.98 -1.27
CA PRO A 7 99.37 -89.78 -2.70
C PRO A 7 98.42 -88.61 -3.13
N PRO A 8 98.69 -88.13 -4.34
CA PRO A 8 97.89 -87.06 -4.84
C PRO A 8 96.45 -87.53 -5.13
N THR A 9 95.53 -86.83 -4.68
CA THR A 9 94.11 -87.01 -5.04
C THR A 9 93.91 -86.88 -6.55
N SER A 10 93.41 -87.97 -7.13
CA SER A 10 93.03 -87.99 -8.55
C SER A 10 92.06 -86.88 -8.93
N PRO A 11 92.16 -86.28 -10.12
CA PRO A 11 91.22 -85.25 -10.55
C PRO A 11 89.76 -85.80 -10.60
N GLU A 12 88.85 -85.10 -9.97
CA GLU A 12 87.44 -85.49 -10.09
C GLU A 12 87.09 -85.61 -11.60
N PRO A 13 86.27 -86.59 -11.99
CA PRO A 13 85.85 -86.70 -13.39
C PRO A 13 85.10 -85.50 -13.87
N LEU A 14 85.41 -85.01 -15.06
CA LEU A 14 84.79 -83.78 -15.69
C LEU A 14 83.28 -83.83 -15.61
N ALA A 15 82.61 -84.92 -15.75
CA ALA A 15 81.18 -85.14 -15.61
C ALA A 15 80.55 -84.75 -14.24
N VAL A 16 81.36 -84.90 -13.16
CA VAL A 16 80.93 -84.55 -11.78
C VAL A 16 81.00 -83.02 -11.60
N LEU A 17 82.01 -82.38 -12.16
CA LEU A 17 82.13 -80.91 -12.15
C LEU A 17 81.08 -80.28 -13.01
N GLU A 18 80.74 -80.87 -14.19
CA GLU A 18 79.62 -80.37 -15.05
C GLU A 18 78.27 -80.54 -14.35
N ALA A 19 78.01 -81.69 -13.72
CA ALA A 19 76.74 -81.87 -12.97
C ALA A 19 76.63 -80.93 -11.77
N ARG A 20 77.77 -80.64 -11.09
CA ARG A 20 77.76 -79.65 -9.98
C ARG A 20 77.58 -78.24 -10.46
N LEU A 21 78.17 -77.94 -11.60
CA LEU A 21 77.96 -76.62 -12.24
C LEU A 21 76.52 -76.46 -12.70
N ALA A 22 75.92 -77.48 -13.34
CA ALA A 22 74.48 -77.44 -13.72
C ALA A 22 73.55 -77.38 -12.51
N SER A 23 73.88 -78.06 -11.41
CA SER A 23 73.11 -77.96 -10.15
C SER A 23 73.20 -76.58 -9.56
N VAL A 24 74.42 -76.02 -9.51
CA VAL A 24 74.60 -74.63 -9.01
C VAL A 24 73.93 -73.61 -9.89
N GLN A 25 73.98 -73.80 -11.22
CA GLN A 25 73.28 -72.98 -12.17
C GLN A 25 71.76 -73.07 -11.99
N ALA A 26 71.19 -74.25 -11.90
CA ALA A 26 69.78 -74.48 -11.65
C ALA A 26 69.32 -73.92 -10.31
N GLU A 27 70.12 -73.94 -9.27
CA GLU A 27 69.83 -73.30 -7.99
C GLU A 27 69.95 -71.79 -8.09
N ALA A 28 70.94 -71.28 -8.75
CA ALA A 28 71.08 -69.82 -9.02
C ALA A 28 69.90 -69.26 -9.85
N ASP A 29 69.50 -70.00 -10.90
CA ASP A 29 68.32 -69.58 -11.71
C ASP A 29 67.00 -69.60 -10.86
N ARG A 30 66.92 -70.63 -10.01
CA ARG A 30 65.79 -70.72 -9.06
C ARG A 30 65.75 -69.51 -8.09
N TYR A 31 66.90 -69.18 -7.51
CA TYR A 31 66.98 -67.99 -6.62
C TYR A 31 66.75 -66.72 -7.36
N ARG A 32 67.25 -66.60 -8.61
CA ARG A 32 67.01 -65.46 -9.45
C ARG A 32 65.51 -65.26 -9.73
N ALA A 33 64.83 -66.31 -10.14
CA ALA A 33 63.39 -66.30 -10.37
C ALA A 33 62.60 -65.89 -9.12
N LEU A 34 62.99 -66.41 -7.93
CA LEU A 34 62.35 -66.01 -6.68
C LEU A 34 62.52 -64.52 -6.32
N VAL A 35 63.71 -63.96 -6.62
CA VAL A 35 64.03 -62.57 -6.36
C VAL A 35 63.30 -61.64 -7.37
N GLU A 36 63.17 -62.15 -8.62
CA GLU A 36 62.45 -61.39 -9.68
C GLU A 36 60.94 -61.28 -9.40
N ASP A 37 60.35 -62.33 -8.77
CA ASP A 37 58.90 -62.34 -8.49
C ASP A 37 58.55 -61.65 -7.18
N LEU A 38 59.49 -61.14 -6.42
CA LEU A 38 59.20 -60.37 -5.19
C LEU A 38 58.69 -59.02 -5.50
N LYS A 39 57.57 -58.67 -4.79
CA LYS A 39 56.96 -57.30 -4.90
C LYS A 39 57.73 -56.26 -4.11
N GLU A 40 58.51 -56.64 -3.16
CA GLU A 40 59.39 -55.79 -2.39
C GLU A 40 60.67 -55.54 -3.20
N VAL A 41 61.13 -54.29 -3.11
CA VAL A 41 62.44 -53.98 -3.77
C VAL A 41 63.53 -54.58 -2.92
N LEU A 42 64.31 -55.52 -3.54
CA LEU A 42 65.53 -55.94 -3.03
C LEU A 42 66.69 -55.15 -3.63
N PHE A 43 67.62 -54.71 -2.80
CA PHE A 43 68.72 -53.90 -3.27
C PHE A 43 70.00 -54.22 -2.59
N GLN A 44 71.11 -53.88 -3.28
CA GLN A 44 72.44 -53.86 -2.75
C GLN A 44 73.15 -52.59 -3.23
N ILE A 45 73.85 -51.93 -2.27
CA ILE A 45 74.66 -50.74 -2.52
C ILE A 45 76.16 -51.19 -2.29
N ASP A 46 77.03 -50.77 -3.17
CA ASP A 46 78.48 -51.07 -3.08
C ASP A 46 79.22 -50.09 -2.16
N ARG A 47 80.56 -50.30 -2.03
CA ARG A 47 81.41 -49.43 -1.18
C ARG A 47 81.42 -47.94 -1.58
N GLN A 48 81.06 -47.64 -2.79
CA GLN A 48 81.03 -46.27 -3.39
C GLN A 48 79.66 -45.64 -3.19
N GLY A 49 78.71 -46.30 -2.59
CA GLY A 49 77.34 -45.84 -2.41
C GLY A 49 76.53 -45.93 -3.70
N GLN A 50 76.84 -46.81 -4.62
CA GLN A 50 76.13 -46.97 -5.88
C GLN A 50 75.29 -48.26 -5.82
N TRP A 51 74.15 -48.23 -6.53
CA TRP A 51 73.34 -49.43 -6.71
C TRP A 51 74.14 -50.60 -7.36
N ALA A 52 74.46 -51.66 -6.62
CA ALA A 52 75.11 -52.79 -7.15
C ALA A 52 74.14 -53.89 -7.62
N PHE A 53 73.00 -53.97 -6.99
CA PHE A 53 71.88 -54.82 -7.38
C PHE A 53 70.54 -54.20 -7.05
N LEU A 54 69.54 -54.41 -7.97
CA LEU A 54 68.16 -54.12 -7.78
C LEU A 54 67.33 -55.21 -8.46
N ASN A 55 66.21 -55.65 -7.83
CA ASN A 55 65.25 -56.52 -8.50
C ASN A 55 64.24 -55.70 -9.33
N PRO A 56 63.41 -56.32 -10.18
CA PRO A 56 62.45 -55.65 -11.08
C PRO A 56 61.40 -54.75 -10.32
N ALA A 57 61.06 -55.08 -9.05
CA ALA A 57 60.16 -54.30 -8.21
C ALA A 57 60.60 -52.86 -8.04
N TRP A 58 61.93 -52.56 -8.19
CA TRP A 58 62.42 -51.18 -8.23
C TRP A 58 61.77 -50.32 -9.37
N THR A 59 61.72 -51.00 -10.57
CA THR A 59 61.09 -50.29 -11.72
C THR A 59 59.57 -50.06 -11.52
N GLU A 60 58.93 -51.08 -10.92
CA GLU A 60 57.47 -50.91 -10.55
C GLU A 60 57.24 -49.86 -9.50
N LEU A 61 58.13 -49.77 -8.53
CA LEU A 61 58.03 -48.78 -7.47
C LEU A 61 58.33 -47.36 -7.97
N THR A 62 59.41 -47.17 -8.69
CA THR A 62 59.93 -45.81 -9.00
C THR A 62 59.74 -45.36 -10.43
N GLY A 63 59.52 -46.28 -11.39
CA GLY A 63 59.46 -46.03 -12.80
C GLY A 63 60.83 -45.83 -13.46
N PHE A 64 61.94 -45.92 -12.72
CA PHE A 64 63.30 -45.92 -13.29
C PHE A 64 63.69 -47.37 -13.71
N SER A 65 64.28 -47.55 -14.87
CA SER A 65 64.73 -48.84 -15.31
C SER A 65 65.95 -49.29 -14.47
N LEU A 66 66.14 -50.55 -14.38
CA LEU A 66 67.31 -51.09 -13.70
C LEU A 66 68.63 -50.61 -14.34
N GLU A 67 68.70 -50.54 -15.65
CA GLU A 67 69.88 -50.03 -16.39
C GLU A 67 70.14 -48.51 -16.10
N GLU A 68 69.12 -47.73 -15.92
CA GLU A 68 69.23 -46.28 -15.56
C GLU A 68 69.68 -46.13 -14.11
N SER A 69 69.47 -47.07 -13.25
CA SER A 69 69.69 -46.99 -11.82
C SER A 69 71.05 -47.67 -11.36
N LEU A 70 71.38 -48.85 -11.90
CA LEU A 70 72.63 -49.55 -11.52
C LEU A 70 73.87 -48.72 -11.80
N GLY A 71 74.80 -48.73 -10.91
CA GLY A 71 76.05 -47.98 -10.96
C GLY A 71 75.89 -46.47 -10.66
N ARG A 72 74.72 -46.04 -10.26
CA ARG A 72 74.51 -44.67 -9.85
C ARG A 72 74.41 -44.52 -8.36
N PRO A 73 74.81 -43.36 -7.81
CA PRO A 73 74.68 -43.10 -6.38
C PRO A 73 73.20 -43.21 -5.90
N PHE A 74 72.94 -44.05 -4.90
CA PHE A 74 71.60 -44.29 -4.37
C PHE A 74 70.97 -43.05 -3.77
N LEU A 75 71.74 -42.11 -3.21
CA LEU A 75 71.30 -40.83 -2.63
C LEU A 75 70.63 -39.96 -3.71
N GLY A 76 70.93 -40.14 -4.99
CA GLY A 76 70.27 -39.43 -6.08
C GLY A 76 68.83 -39.87 -6.31
N PHE A 77 68.43 -40.98 -5.76
CA PHE A 77 67.04 -41.52 -5.79
C PHE A 77 66.28 -41.33 -4.51
N LEU A 78 66.89 -40.77 -3.47
CA LEU A 78 66.18 -40.30 -2.29
C LEU A 78 65.74 -38.84 -2.42
N HIS A 79 64.67 -38.50 -1.73
CA HIS A 79 64.26 -37.09 -1.67
C HIS A 79 65.37 -36.25 -1.00
N PRO A 80 65.78 -35.09 -1.56
CA PRO A 80 66.90 -34.29 -1.02
C PRO A 80 66.81 -33.98 0.49
N ALA A 81 65.59 -33.75 1.01
CA ALA A 81 65.41 -33.52 2.45
C ALA A 81 65.67 -34.76 3.34
N ASP A 82 65.74 -35.98 2.80
CA ASP A 82 65.98 -37.20 3.52
C ASP A 82 67.44 -37.65 3.46
N ASN A 83 68.23 -37.08 2.56
CA ASN A 83 69.68 -37.51 2.35
C ASN A 83 70.47 -37.29 3.61
N THR A 84 70.37 -36.15 4.28
CA THR A 84 71.13 -35.88 5.52
C THR A 84 70.73 -36.85 6.65
N ARG A 85 69.40 -37.09 6.74
CA ARG A 85 68.86 -38.04 7.74
C ARG A 85 69.36 -39.46 7.49
N TYR A 86 69.33 -39.89 6.27
CA TYR A 86 69.82 -41.22 5.88
C TYR A 86 71.34 -41.39 6.22
N LEU A 87 72.17 -40.41 5.82
CA LEU A 87 73.58 -40.43 6.08
C LEU A 87 73.92 -40.46 7.61
N ASN A 88 73.13 -39.64 8.39
CA ASN A 88 73.28 -39.65 9.86
C ASN A 88 72.97 -41.00 10.45
N MET A 89 71.86 -41.66 9.97
CA MET A 89 71.48 -43.03 10.43
C MET A 89 72.53 -44.08 10.06
N LEU A 90 73.05 -44.01 8.84
CA LEU A 90 74.07 -44.88 8.36
C LEU A 90 75.39 -44.69 9.17
N THR A 91 75.83 -43.46 9.38
CA THR A 91 77.02 -43.17 10.19
C THR A 91 76.83 -43.65 11.60
N TYR A 92 75.73 -43.40 12.21
CA TYR A 92 75.37 -43.86 13.56
C TYR A 92 75.46 -45.43 13.61
N ALA A 93 74.86 -46.11 12.64
CA ALA A 93 74.90 -47.58 12.59
C ALA A 93 76.34 -48.15 12.42
N VAL A 94 77.15 -47.50 11.60
CA VAL A 94 78.60 -47.83 11.44
C VAL A 94 79.37 -47.62 12.73
N ASP A 95 79.25 -46.43 13.34
CA ASP A 95 79.98 -46.04 14.55
C ASP A 95 79.65 -46.92 15.78
N THR A 96 78.37 -47.38 15.85
CA THR A 96 77.89 -48.24 16.96
C THR A 96 78.04 -49.75 16.66
N GLY A 97 78.50 -50.09 15.46
CA GLY A 97 78.59 -51.55 15.00
C GLY A 97 77.22 -52.16 14.82
N GLN A 98 76.17 -51.36 14.60
CA GLN A 98 74.83 -51.84 14.31
C GLN A 98 74.79 -52.43 12.90
N VAL A 99 74.48 -53.69 12.75
CA VAL A 99 74.47 -54.38 11.46
C VAL A 99 73.21 -54.16 10.67
N VAL A 100 72.10 -53.86 11.36
CA VAL A 100 70.75 -53.62 10.78
C VAL A 100 70.20 -52.24 11.20
N PHE A 101 69.65 -51.47 10.27
CA PHE A 101 68.96 -50.30 10.56
C PHE A 101 67.76 -50.17 9.67
N GLU A 102 66.74 -49.45 10.15
CA GLU A 102 65.44 -49.27 9.51
C GLU A 102 65.09 -47.80 9.46
N GLY A 103 64.28 -47.38 8.45
CA GLY A 103 63.81 -46.02 8.32
C GLY A 103 62.88 -45.82 7.17
N GLU A 104 61.98 -44.90 7.38
CA GLU A 104 61.05 -44.48 6.34
C GLU A 104 61.64 -43.33 5.58
N PHE A 105 61.65 -43.41 4.23
CA PHE A 105 62.26 -42.43 3.35
C PHE A 105 61.32 -42.10 2.18
N ARG A 106 61.52 -40.93 1.58
CA ARG A 106 60.82 -40.52 0.40
C ARG A 106 61.67 -40.79 -0.84
N VAL A 107 61.10 -41.45 -1.81
CA VAL A 107 61.74 -41.77 -3.12
C VAL A 107 60.97 -41.06 -4.20
N PRO A 108 61.52 -40.06 -4.91
CA PRO A 108 60.93 -39.50 -6.10
C PRO A 108 60.88 -40.51 -7.25
N THR A 109 59.71 -40.62 -7.86
CA THR A 109 59.52 -41.42 -9.05
C THR A 109 59.96 -40.68 -10.33
N ARG A 110 60.08 -41.39 -11.43
CA ARG A 110 60.40 -40.79 -12.76
C ARG A 110 59.32 -39.74 -13.19
N THR A 111 58.10 -39.90 -12.78
CA THR A 111 57.01 -38.98 -13.06
C THR A 111 56.99 -37.76 -12.11
N GLY A 112 57.88 -37.68 -11.14
CA GLY A 112 57.95 -36.61 -10.15
C GLY A 112 57.05 -36.84 -8.94
N GLU A 113 56.30 -37.91 -8.90
CA GLU A 113 55.53 -38.31 -7.71
C GLU A 113 56.51 -38.77 -6.62
N VAL A 114 56.18 -38.48 -5.37
CA VAL A 114 57.01 -38.90 -4.21
C VAL A 114 56.30 -40.04 -3.52
N LYS A 115 57.00 -41.19 -3.50
CA LYS A 115 56.58 -42.36 -2.76
C LYS A 115 57.32 -42.50 -1.43
N TRP A 116 56.58 -42.98 -0.41
CA TRP A 116 57.19 -43.33 0.88
C TRP A 116 57.57 -44.80 0.89
N VAL A 117 58.82 -45.03 1.27
CA VAL A 117 59.30 -46.39 1.40
C VAL A 117 59.79 -46.66 2.84
N ASP A 118 59.48 -47.83 3.33
CA ASP A 118 60.08 -48.37 4.59
C ASP A 118 61.25 -49.19 4.19
N ALA A 119 62.41 -48.76 4.62
CA ALA A 119 63.72 -49.41 4.26
C ALA A 119 64.25 -50.17 5.43
N HIS A 120 64.40 -51.54 5.24
CA HIS A 120 65.07 -52.40 6.16
C HIS A 120 66.41 -52.73 5.57
N GLN A 121 67.53 -52.38 6.27
CA GLN A 121 68.88 -52.40 5.67
C GLN A 121 69.85 -53.07 6.57
N ARG A 122 70.82 -53.82 5.91
CA ARG A 122 71.88 -54.52 6.58
C ARG A 122 73.20 -54.07 6.02
N ILE A 123 74.12 -53.69 6.91
CA ILE A 123 75.47 -53.30 6.54
C ILE A 123 76.36 -54.55 6.53
N ALA A 124 77.12 -54.73 5.46
CA ALA A 124 78.18 -55.81 5.39
C ALA A 124 79.52 -55.16 5.69
N PHE A 125 80.26 -55.76 6.57
CA PHE A 125 81.64 -55.36 6.96
C PHE A 125 82.68 -56.36 6.52
N ASP A 126 83.91 -55.93 6.26
CA ASP A 126 85.04 -56.84 6.10
C ASP A 126 85.67 -57.15 7.47
N GLU A 127 86.71 -58.06 7.45
CA GLU A 127 87.38 -58.47 8.70
C GLU A 127 88.03 -57.28 9.49
N GLY A 128 88.30 -56.21 8.83
CA GLY A 128 88.83 -54.96 9.39
C GLY A 128 87.76 -53.94 9.88
N GLY A 129 86.47 -54.26 9.74
CA GLY A 129 85.34 -53.32 10.14
C GLY A 129 85.03 -52.29 9.13
N VAL A 130 85.58 -52.38 7.87
CA VAL A 130 85.27 -51.45 6.79
C VAL A 130 84.00 -51.90 6.08
N VAL A 131 83.07 -50.96 5.81
CA VAL A 131 81.80 -51.25 5.11
C VAL A 131 82.10 -51.79 3.70
N LEU A 132 81.62 -52.96 3.45
CA LEU A 132 81.62 -53.58 2.13
C LEU A 132 80.46 -53.18 1.22
N GLY A 133 79.36 -52.84 1.84
CA GLY A 133 78.12 -52.40 1.17
C GLY A 133 76.92 -52.47 2.08
N VAL A 134 75.79 -52.12 1.62
CA VAL A 134 74.51 -52.17 2.30
C VAL A 134 73.51 -52.92 1.41
N SER A 135 72.77 -53.85 1.99
CA SER A 135 71.73 -54.62 1.31
C SER A 135 70.44 -54.49 2.08
N GLY A 136 69.30 -54.61 1.42
CA GLY A 136 68.04 -54.49 2.14
C GLY A 136 66.83 -54.59 1.25
N THR A 137 65.70 -54.27 1.88
CA THR A 137 64.41 -54.17 1.21
C THR A 137 63.81 -52.78 1.32
N LEU A 138 63.06 -52.41 0.31
CA LEU A 138 62.20 -51.23 0.34
C LEU A 138 60.78 -51.67 0.10
N ASN A 139 59.92 -51.27 1.07
CA ASN A 139 58.45 -51.50 1.03
C ASN A 139 57.68 -50.22 0.78
N ASP A 140 56.77 -50.24 -0.18
CA ASP A 140 55.90 -49.03 -0.47
C ASP A 140 54.90 -48.88 0.67
N ILE A 141 55.02 -47.80 1.44
CA ILE A 141 54.10 -47.40 2.51
C ILE A 141 53.36 -46.13 2.18
N THR A 142 53.33 -45.76 0.89
CA THR A 142 52.74 -44.48 0.45
C THR A 142 51.27 -44.39 0.84
N GLU A 143 50.47 -45.44 0.62
CA GLU A 143 49.04 -45.48 0.94
C GLU A 143 48.80 -45.36 2.46
N ARG A 144 49.60 -46.09 3.27
CA ARG A 144 49.56 -45.95 4.73
C ARG A 144 49.86 -44.54 5.18
N LYS A 145 50.87 -43.90 4.64
CA LYS A 145 51.25 -42.52 4.96
C LYS A 145 50.18 -41.50 4.49
N ARG A 146 49.61 -41.70 3.34
CA ARG A 146 48.49 -40.85 2.84
C ARG A 146 47.31 -40.92 3.82
N THR A 147 46.89 -42.12 4.21
CA THR A 147 45.80 -42.30 5.14
C THR A 147 46.10 -41.68 6.52
N GLU A 148 47.32 -41.88 7.04
CA GLU A 148 47.75 -41.26 8.30
C GLU A 148 47.73 -39.73 8.27
N ILE A 149 48.22 -39.13 7.17
CA ILE A 149 48.23 -37.69 6.96
C ILE A 149 46.79 -37.16 6.84
N VAL A 150 45.93 -37.82 6.03
CA VAL A 150 44.51 -37.41 5.88
C VAL A 150 43.78 -37.47 7.22
N LEU A 151 43.95 -38.55 7.97
CA LEU A 151 43.32 -38.69 9.28
C LEU A 151 43.79 -37.59 10.24
N ARG A 152 45.11 -37.37 10.29
CA ARG A 152 45.69 -36.32 11.12
C ARG A 152 45.19 -34.92 10.74
N MET A 153 45.11 -34.63 9.46
CA MET A 153 44.58 -33.37 8.95
C MET A 153 43.10 -33.22 9.30
N ALA A 154 42.30 -34.27 9.10
CA ALA A 154 40.88 -34.27 9.43
C ALA A 154 40.66 -34.02 10.93
N THR A 155 41.38 -34.75 11.77
CA THR A 155 41.31 -34.59 13.25
C THR A 155 41.72 -33.19 13.68
N SER A 156 42.83 -32.64 13.12
CA SER A 156 43.29 -31.30 13.42
C SER A 156 42.28 -30.23 13.00
N ARG A 157 41.66 -30.42 11.83
CA ARG A 157 40.62 -29.52 11.34
C ARG A 157 39.37 -29.51 12.21
N LEU A 158 38.91 -30.70 12.61
CA LEU A 158 37.78 -30.84 13.52
C LEU A 158 38.04 -30.18 14.86
N ARG A 159 39.22 -30.42 15.43
CA ARG A 159 39.65 -29.80 16.71
C ARG A 159 39.65 -28.26 16.58
N ALA A 160 40.23 -27.70 15.52
CA ALA A 160 40.25 -26.27 15.27
C ALA A 160 38.85 -25.69 15.09
N LEU A 161 37.93 -26.40 14.46
CA LEU A 161 36.54 -25.99 14.35
C LEU A 161 35.85 -25.91 15.72
N ILE A 162 36.01 -26.93 16.54
CA ILE A 162 35.40 -27.01 17.87
C ILE A 162 35.96 -25.90 18.78
N GLU A 163 37.27 -25.65 18.74
CA GLU A 163 37.90 -24.58 19.54
C GLU A 163 37.42 -23.17 19.15
N ASN A 164 37.09 -22.95 17.87
CA ASN A 164 36.61 -21.65 17.40
C ASN A 164 35.08 -21.51 17.43
N MET A 165 34.34 -22.50 17.94
CA MET A 165 32.88 -22.37 18.12
C MET A 165 32.57 -21.38 19.24
N GLN A 166 31.55 -20.53 18.98
CA GLN A 166 31.05 -19.57 19.99
C GLN A 166 30.18 -20.24 21.05
N ALA A 167 30.22 -21.53 21.16
CA ALA A 167 29.49 -22.35 22.10
C ALA A 167 30.46 -23.10 23.00
N GLY A 168 30.14 -23.22 24.25
CA GLY A 168 30.84 -24.10 25.16
C GLY A 168 30.52 -25.56 24.81
N ILE A 169 31.53 -26.31 24.46
CA ILE A 169 31.41 -27.72 24.05
C ILE A 169 32.03 -28.62 25.12
N LEU A 170 31.27 -29.62 25.57
CA LEU A 170 31.71 -30.70 26.42
C LEU A 170 31.24 -32.03 25.82
N VAL A 171 32.17 -32.91 25.46
CA VAL A 171 31.87 -34.25 25.01
C VAL A 171 32.28 -35.22 26.10
N GLU A 172 31.33 -36.05 26.52
CA GLU A 172 31.57 -37.12 27.52
C GLU A 172 31.51 -38.49 26.82
N THR A 173 32.37 -39.40 27.30
CA THR A 173 32.29 -40.83 26.96
C THR A 173 31.12 -41.49 27.70
N GLU A 174 30.75 -42.73 27.33
CA GLU A 174 29.79 -43.54 28.07
C GLU A 174 30.14 -43.66 29.56
N GLY A 175 31.42 -43.70 29.88
CA GLY A 175 31.92 -43.78 31.24
C GLY A 175 31.99 -42.46 31.99
N ARG A 176 31.33 -41.40 31.49
CA ARG A 176 31.32 -40.07 32.12
C ARG A 176 32.70 -39.42 32.27
N ARG A 177 33.62 -39.68 31.34
CA ARG A 177 34.92 -39.04 31.24
C ARG A 177 34.89 -38.02 30.11
N ILE A 178 35.60 -36.93 30.30
CA ILE A 178 35.71 -35.86 29.31
C ILE A 178 36.51 -36.34 28.10
N ALA A 179 35.86 -36.57 26.97
CA ALA A 179 36.50 -36.92 25.70
C ALA A 179 37.01 -35.65 24.98
N LEU A 180 36.30 -34.55 25.11
CA LEU A 180 36.66 -33.30 24.49
C LEU A 180 35.98 -32.14 25.25
N LEU A 181 36.72 -31.06 25.42
CA LEU A 181 36.26 -29.80 25.99
C LEU A 181 36.91 -28.65 25.22
N ASN A 182 36.18 -27.59 24.90
CA ASN A 182 36.75 -26.41 24.27
C ASN A 182 36.95 -25.25 25.28
N GLU A 183 37.80 -24.28 24.92
CA GLU A 183 38.09 -23.14 25.78
C GLU A 183 36.88 -22.23 26.03
N THR A 184 35.93 -22.20 25.08
CA THR A 184 34.65 -21.45 25.23
C THR A 184 33.85 -21.98 26.44
N PHE A 185 33.83 -23.30 26.66
CA PHE A 185 33.19 -23.89 27.84
C PHE A 185 33.85 -23.39 29.13
N CYS A 186 35.17 -23.43 29.18
CA CYS A 186 35.93 -22.96 30.35
C CYS A 186 35.66 -21.47 30.62
N GLN A 187 35.57 -20.66 29.59
CA GLN A 187 35.21 -19.23 29.73
C GLN A 187 33.78 -19.02 30.23
N LEU A 188 32.80 -19.73 29.68
CA LEU A 188 31.39 -19.63 30.10
C LEU A 188 31.20 -19.98 31.57
N PHE A 189 31.87 -21.06 32.02
CA PHE A 189 31.77 -21.58 33.40
C PHE A 189 32.92 -21.12 34.29
N GLN A 190 33.77 -20.19 33.83
CA GLN A 190 34.88 -19.61 34.60
C GLN A 190 35.82 -20.69 35.22
N VAL A 191 36.01 -21.81 34.48
CA VAL A 191 36.90 -22.91 34.92
C VAL A 191 38.36 -22.41 34.85
N PRO A 192 39.15 -22.49 35.95
CA PRO A 192 40.48 -21.87 36.00
C PRO A 192 41.57 -22.71 35.31
N VAL A 193 41.22 -23.87 34.81
CA VAL A 193 42.15 -24.82 34.18
C VAL A 193 41.88 -24.85 32.68
N PRO A 194 42.93 -24.81 31.83
CA PRO A 194 42.75 -24.92 30.37
C PRO A 194 42.08 -26.24 29.97
N ALA A 195 41.23 -26.17 28.94
CA ALA A 195 40.40 -27.30 28.47
C ALA A 195 41.19 -28.59 28.21
N HIS A 196 42.40 -28.49 27.63
CA HIS A 196 43.23 -29.64 27.27
C HIS A 196 43.74 -30.42 28.50
N MET A 197 43.82 -29.82 29.71
CA MET A 197 44.25 -30.49 30.95
C MET A 197 43.11 -31.29 31.60
N LEU A 198 41.86 -31.02 31.21
CA LEU A 198 40.69 -31.68 31.75
C LEU A 198 40.24 -32.92 30.92
N VAL A 199 40.84 -33.10 29.76
CA VAL A 199 40.55 -34.28 28.91
C VAL A 199 40.97 -35.55 29.65
N GLU A 200 40.10 -36.58 29.59
CA GLU A 200 40.22 -37.84 30.31
C GLU A 200 39.94 -37.80 31.84
N SER A 201 39.69 -36.62 32.45
CA SER A 201 39.21 -36.52 33.82
C SER A 201 37.73 -36.92 33.97
N GLU A 202 37.25 -37.13 35.17
CA GLU A 202 35.83 -37.36 35.42
C GLU A 202 35.04 -36.09 35.30
N THR A 203 33.93 -36.14 34.58
CA THR A 203 33.06 -34.97 34.36
C THR A 203 32.51 -34.44 35.68
N ARG A 204 32.35 -35.29 36.69
CA ARG A 204 31.84 -34.90 38.00
C ARG A 204 32.71 -33.81 38.67
N ASP A 205 34.02 -33.96 38.60
CA ASP A 205 34.96 -33.03 39.18
C ASP A 205 34.84 -31.64 38.54
N LEU A 206 34.66 -31.63 37.19
CA LEU A 206 34.42 -30.41 36.46
C LEU A 206 33.07 -29.75 36.81
N LEU A 207 32.02 -30.58 36.95
CA LEU A 207 30.68 -30.06 37.31
C LEU A 207 30.68 -29.46 38.72
N ASP A 208 31.39 -30.07 39.70
CA ASP A 208 31.47 -29.54 41.07
C ASP A 208 32.06 -28.11 41.09
N GLU A 209 32.98 -27.80 40.15
CA GLU A 209 33.52 -26.45 39.98
C GLU A 209 32.50 -25.48 39.31
N CYS A 210 31.62 -25.98 38.46
CA CYS A 210 30.60 -25.16 37.75
C CYS A 210 29.33 -24.87 38.59
N LEU A 211 29.02 -25.76 39.57
CA LEU A 211 27.80 -25.65 40.38
C LEU A 211 27.60 -24.29 41.09
N PRO A 212 28.63 -23.64 41.68
CA PRO A 212 28.47 -22.34 42.35
C PRO A 212 28.02 -21.22 41.40
N LEU A 213 28.18 -21.37 40.10
CA LEU A 213 27.78 -20.43 39.08
C LEU A 213 26.32 -20.55 38.64
N LEU A 214 25.66 -21.62 39.02
CA LEU A 214 24.28 -21.89 38.65
C LEU A 214 23.30 -21.27 39.67
N ALA A 215 22.20 -20.74 39.22
CA ALA A 215 21.16 -20.22 40.11
C ALA A 215 20.45 -21.31 40.91
N ASP A 216 20.32 -22.52 40.34
CA ASP A 216 19.77 -23.72 41.01
C ASP A 216 20.62 -24.95 40.70
N PRO A 217 21.70 -25.20 41.51
CA PRO A 217 22.58 -26.35 41.32
C PRO A 217 21.89 -27.69 41.48
N GLY A 218 20.90 -27.80 42.37
CA GLY A 218 20.23 -29.07 42.69
C GLY A 218 19.38 -29.56 41.49
N THR A 219 18.59 -28.68 40.94
CA THR A 219 17.75 -28.98 39.75
C THR A 219 18.64 -29.26 38.54
N PHE A 220 19.75 -28.54 38.35
CA PHE A 220 20.69 -28.77 37.27
C PHE A 220 21.27 -30.19 37.28
N LEU A 221 21.80 -30.65 38.41
CA LEU A 221 22.39 -31.98 38.53
C LEU A 221 21.38 -33.10 38.30
N ALA A 222 20.21 -32.99 38.95
CA ALA A 222 19.13 -33.96 38.76
C ALA A 222 18.68 -34.05 37.31
N ARG A 223 18.61 -32.88 36.65
CA ARG A 223 18.21 -32.80 35.24
C ARG A 223 19.30 -33.35 34.31
N GLN A 224 20.57 -33.02 34.60
CA GLN A 224 21.70 -33.54 33.79
C GLN A 224 21.76 -35.05 33.81
N ASP A 225 21.61 -35.65 34.98
CA ASP A 225 21.62 -37.11 35.10
C ASP A 225 20.42 -37.78 34.43
N ALA A 226 19.25 -37.17 34.56
CA ALA A 226 18.03 -37.65 33.90
C ALA A 226 18.14 -37.61 32.38
N VAL A 227 18.68 -36.52 31.82
CA VAL A 227 18.85 -36.34 30.35
C VAL A 227 19.92 -37.31 29.84
N ALA A 228 21.06 -37.46 30.53
CA ALA A 228 22.10 -38.37 30.13
C ALA A 228 21.63 -39.84 30.18
N LEU A 229 20.80 -40.21 31.16
CA LEU A 229 20.21 -41.55 31.25
C LEU A 229 19.17 -41.83 30.16
N ALA A 230 18.38 -40.82 29.79
CA ALA A 230 17.35 -40.98 28.78
C ALA A 230 17.93 -41.14 27.36
N ARG A 231 19.14 -40.66 27.09
CA ARG A 231 19.85 -40.73 25.81
C ARG A 231 19.01 -40.17 24.62
N VAL A 232 18.13 -39.21 24.89
CA VAL A 232 17.29 -38.54 23.90
C VAL A 232 17.76 -37.10 23.73
N PRO A 233 17.87 -36.58 22.52
CA PRO A 233 18.26 -35.18 22.31
C PRO A 233 17.36 -34.20 23.05
N VAL A 234 17.92 -33.26 23.75
CA VAL A 234 17.24 -32.14 24.40
C VAL A 234 17.89 -30.86 23.89
N LEU A 235 17.12 -29.98 23.31
CA LEU A 235 17.62 -28.74 22.69
C LEU A 235 16.98 -27.53 23.32
N GLY A 236 17.75 -26.45 23.46
CA GLY A 236 17.26 -25.15 23.87
C GLY A 236 16.82 -25.04 25.32
N GLU A 237 17.33 -25.91 26.22
CA GLU A 237 17.02 -25.81 27.64
C GLU A 237 17.73 -24.61 28.27
N GLU A 238 16.97 -23.71 28.87
CA GLU A 238 17.54 -22.50 29.45
C GLU A 238 18.07 -22.73 30.86
N LEU A 239 19.28 -22.27 31.12
CA LEU A 239 19.93 -22.31 32.41
C LEU A 239 20.23 -20.88 32.89
N ALA A 240 19.71 -20.54 34.06
CA ALA A 240 20.06 -19.29 34.72
C ALA A 240 21.33 -19.42 35.53
N LEU A 241 22.28 -18.52 35.34
CA LEU A 241 23.46 -18.38 36.16
C LEU A 241 23.24 -17.40 37.31
N ALA A 242 23.97 -17.59 38.40
CA ALA A 242 23.90 -16.73 39.59
C ALA A 242 24.32 -15.25 39.32
N ASP A 243 25.14 -15.05 38.27
CA ASP A 243 25.55 -13.72 37.83
C ASP A 243 24.54 -13.03 36.88
N GLY A 244 23.39 -13.65 36.63
CA GLY A 244 22.30 -13.11 35.81
C GLY A 244 22.45 -13.37 34.32
N ARG A 245 23.44 -14.16 33.89
CA ARG A 245 23.51 -14.70 32.54
C ARG A 245 22.53 -15.82 32.35
N ILE A 246 22.07 -16.01 31.12
CA ILE A 246 21.19 -17.11 30.72
C ILE A 246 21.89 -17.89 29.62
N LEU A 247 22.16 -19.19 29.87
CA LEU A 247 22.70 -20.09 28.89
C LEU A 247 21.59 -20.95 28.27
N SER A 248 21.68 -21.22 26.97
CA SER A 248 20.90 -22.28 26.31
C SER A 248 21.78 -23.53 26.30
N ARG A 249 21.24 -24.65 26.77
CA ARG A 249 21.93 -25.95 26.83
C ARG A 249 21.27 -26.90 25.85
N ASP A 250 22.12 -27.58 25.06
CA ASP A 250 21.72 -28.69 24.21
C ASP A 250 22.42 -29.99 24.64
N PHE A 251 21.68 -31.08 24.60
CA PHE A 251 22.18 -32.41 24.80
C PHE A 251 21.98 -33.23 23.54
N VAL A 252 23.05 -33.85 23.04
CA VAL A 252 23.01 -34.67 21.84
C VAL A 252 23.75 -35.97 22.09
N PRO A 253 23.09 -37.16 22.09
CA PRO A 253 23.76 -38.45 22.20
C PRO A 253 24.57 -38.73 20.94
N ILE A 254 25.77 -39.30 21.11
CA ILE A 254 26.66 -39.69 20.02
C ILE A 254 26.52 -41.18 19.82
N LEU A 255 26.00 -41.58 18.66
CA LEU A 255 25.75 -42.95 18.25
C LEU A 255 26.57 -43.29 16.99
N VAL A 256 27.17 -44.45 16.95
CA VAL A 256 27.75 -45.02 15.72
C VAL A 256 27.05 -46.34 15.45
N GLY A 257 26.15 -46.35 14.48
CA GLY A 257 25.17 -47.41 14.32
C GLY A 257 24.20 -47.46 15.52
N GLU A 258 24.16 -48.55 16.26
CA GLU A 258 23.37 -48.71 17.48
C GLU A 258 24.20 -48.54 18.77
N GLU A 259 25.51 -48.39 18.65
CA GLU A 259 26.42 -48.26 19.76
C GLU A 259 26.50 -46.84 20.29
N TYR A 260 26.25 -46.67 21.59
CA TYR A 260 26.32 -45.38 22.26
C TYR A 260 27.77 -45.12 22.71
N LEU A 261 28.38 -44.10 22.16
CA LEU A 261 29.78 -43.73 22.45
C LEU A 261 29.91 -42.61 23.48
N GLY A 262 28.82 -42.00 23.88
CA GLY A 262 28.83 -40.87 24.76
C GLY A 262 27.84 -39.78 24.28
N HIS A 263 28.07 -38.56 24.72
CA HIS A 263 27.17 -37.47 24.37
C HIS A 263 27.90 -36.13 24.36
N LEU A 264 27.27 -35.17 23.64
CA LEU A 264 27.68 -33.79 23.53
C LEU A 264 26.75 -32.92 24.37
N TRP A 265 27.32 -32.07 25.20
CA TRP A 265 26.68 -30.91 25.78
C TRP A 265 27.19 -29.68 25.06
N GLN A 266 26.25 -28.80 24.65
CA GLN A 266 26.56 -27.54 24.01
C GLN A 266 25.88 -26.41 24.79
N TYR A 267 26.61 -25.33 25.08
CA TYR A 267 26.14 -24.21 25.87
C TYR A 267 26.32 -22.90 25.09
N HIS A 268 25.25 -22.15 24.93
CA HIS A 268 25.26 -20.84 24.30
C HIS A 268 24.85 -19.77 25.28
N ASP A 269 25.57 -18.67 25.34
CA ASP A 269 25.11 -17.50 26.07
C ASP A 269 24.04 -16.79 25.25
N ILE A 270 22.82 -16.78 25.74
CA ILE A 270 21.65 -16.16 25.11
C ILE A 270 21.18 -14.91 25.86
N THR A 271 21.99 -14.39 26.79
CA THR A 271 21.62 -13.29 27.69
C THR A 271 21.21 -12.04 26.95
N GLU A 272 22.01 -11.60 25.95
CA GLU A 272 21.67 -10.41 25.14
C GLU A 272 20.42 -10.61 24.31
N ARG A 273 20.29 -11.79 23.72
CA ARG A 273 19.09 -12.14 22.95
C ARG A 273 17.82 -12.09 23.83
N ARG A 274 17.87 -12.72 25.02
CA ARG A 274 16.73 -12.72 25.95
C ARG A 274 16.38 -11.33 26.47
N ARG A 275 17.38 -10.52 26.79
CA ARG A 275 17.15 -9.11 27.17
C ARG A 275 16.51 -8.31 26.05
N ALA A 276 16.93 -8.52 24.81
CA ALA A 276 16.34 -7.86 23.64
C ALA A 276 14.89 -8.32 23.38
N GLU A 277 14.61 -9.63 23.53
CA GLU A 277 13.26 -10.18 23.41
C GLU A 277 12.30 -9.58 24.46
N ILE A 278 12.70 -9.54 25.74
CA ILE A 278 11.92 -8.93 26.82
C ILE A 278 11.68 -7.44 26.55
N LYS A 279 12.73 -6.73 26.11
CA LYS A 279 12.60 -5.29 25.80
C LYS A 279 11.66 -5.02 24.64
N LEU A 280 11.68 -5.87 23.59
CA LEU A 280 10.75 -5.79 22.48
C LEU A 280 9.30 -6.00 22.93
N GLU A 281 9.07 -6.97 23.82
CA GLU A 281 7.75 -7.26 24.35
C GLU A 281 7.21 -6.10 25.20
N GLU A 282 8.05 -5.50 26.08
CA GLU A 282 7.71 -4.30 26.83
C GLU A 282 7.32 -3.13 25.91
N VAL A 283 8.14 -2.83 24.88
CA VAL A 283 7.88 -1.75 23.92
C VAL A 283 6.61 -2.02 23.11
N ALA A 284 6.35 -3.29 22.74
CA ALA A 284 5.13 -3.65 22.02
C ALA A 284 3.88 -3.37 22.87
N ILE A 285 3.90 -3.72 24.16
CA ILE A 285 2.81 -3.45 25.09
C ILE A 285 2.61 -1.93 25.28
N GLU A 286 3.70 -1.18 25.47
CA GLU A 286 3.63 0.29 25.62
C GLU A 286 3.04 0.94 24.35
N LEU A 287 3.44 0.47 23.17
CA LEU A 287 2.94 0.97 21.88
C LEU A 287 1.44 0.68 21.71
N GLU A 288 1.00 -0.52 22.10
CA GLU A 288 -0.41 -0.90 22.03
C GLU A 288 -1.27 -0.03 22.95
N VAL A 289 -0.85 0.19 24.17
CA VAL A 289 -1.53 1.08 25.13
C VAL A 289 -1.57 2.53 24.61
N ALA A 290 -0.46 3.02 24.04
CA ALA A 290 -0.40 4.37 23.49
C ALA A 290 -1.33 4.52 22.27
N ARG A 291 -1.37 3.51 21.38
CA ARG A 291 -2.27 3.46 20.23
C ARG A 291 -3.73 3.52 20.65
N ASP A 292 -4.11 2.68 21.62
CA ASP A 292 -5.50 2.59 22.08
C ASP A 292 -5.96 3.88 22.74
N ARG A 293 -5.10 4.52 23.53
CA ARG A 293 -5.37 5.87 24.08
C ARG A 293 -5.54 6.92 22.98
N ALA A 294 -4.71 6.89 21.96
CA ALA A 294 -4.80 7.83 20.84
C ALA A 294 -6.11 7.66 20.07
N LEU A 295 -6.55 6.41 19.85
CA LEU A 295 -7.83 6.10 19.20
C LEU A 295 -9.02 6.53 20.05
N GLU A 296 -8.99 6.31 21.36
CA GLU A 296 -10.03 6.75 22.29
C GLU A 296 -10.18 8.27 22.28
N VAL A 297 -9.07 9.02 22.41
CA VAL A 297 -9.09 10.50 22.37
C VAL A 297 -9.60 11.00 21.03
N SER A 298 -9.22 10.38 19.91
CA SER A 298 -9.73 10.73 18.57
C SER A 298 -11.22 10.45 18.45
N GLY A 299 -11.70 9.34 19.02
CA GLY A 299 -13.12 8.99 19.08
C GLY A 299 -13.94 10.01 19.86
N LEU A 300 -13.50 10.35 21.06
CA LEU A 300 -14.15 11.35 21.94
C LEU A 300 -14.18 12.73 21.30
N LYS A 301 -13.09 13.15 20.64
CA LYS A 301 -13.02 14.41 19.89
C LYS A 301 -14.06 14.47 18.77
N SER A 302 -14.23 13.38 18.03
CA SER A 302 -15.20 13.29 16.92
C SER A 302 -16.65 13.32 17.43
N GLU A 303 -16.94 12.60 18.50
CA GLU A 303 -18.26 12.58 19.13
C GLU A 303 -18.64 13.95 19.73
N PHE A 304 -17.69 14.59 20.44
CA PHE A 304 -17.87 15.94 20.95
C PHE A 304 -18.21 16.93 19.85
N LEU A 305 -17.47 16.94 18.75
CA LEU A 305 -17.71 17.83 17.62
C LEU A 305 -19.06 17.55 16.94
N ALA A 306 -19.46 16.28 16.82
CA ALA A 306 -20.76 15.91 16.27
C ALA A 306 -21.92 16.45 17.13
N ASN A 307 -21.84 16.27 18.45
CA ASN A 307 -22.84 16.75 19.40
C ASN A 307 -22.90 18.27 19.41
N MET A 308 -21.73 18.94 19.47
CA MET A 308 -21.66 20.41 19.42
C MET A 308 -22.27 21.00 18.15
N SER A 309 -22.07 20.33 17.00
CA SER A 309 -22.67 20.77 15.75
C SER A 309 -24.19 20.72 15.79
N HIS A 310 -24.77 19.66 16.34
CA HIS A 310 -26.22 19.57 16.49
C HIS A 310 -26.75 20.67 17.41
N GLU A 311 -26.08 20.92 18.54
CA GLU A 311 -26.47 21.95 19.49
C GLU A 311 -26.32 23.37 18.98
N ILE A 312 -25.35 23.63 18.07
CA ILE A 312 -25.19 24.94 17.43
C ILE A 312 -26.13 25.07 16.20
N ARG A 313 -26.36 24.00 15.44
CA ARG A 313 -27.22 24.03 14.26
C ARG A 313 -28.66 24.41 14.59
N THR A 314 -29.20 23.87 15.67
CA THR A 314 -30.58 24.12 16.08
C THR A 314 -30.89 25.61 16.31
N PRO A 315 -30.18 26.37 17.18
CA PRO A 315 -30.43 27.80 17.34
C PRO A 315 -30.09 28.59 16.10
N MET A 316 -29.09 28.21 15.32
CA MET A 316 -28.73 28.91 14.08
C MET A 316 -29.80 28.78 13.01
N ASN A 317 -30.39 27.61 12.83
CA ASN A 317 -31.54 27.43 11.93
C ASN A 317 -32.73 28.27 12.38
N GLY A 318 -32.92 28.40 13.69
CA GLY A 318 -33.91 29.30 14.26
C GLY A 318 -33.68 30.77 13.88
N ILE A 319 -32.43 31.25 14.03
CA ILE A 319 -32.05 32.62 13.68
C ILE A 319 -32.26 32.87 12.17
N ILE A 320 -31.78 31.94 11.32
CA ILE A 320 -31.91 32.04 9.87
C ILE A 320 -33.41 32.03 9.44
N GLY A 321 -34.19 31.12 10.04
CA GLY A 321 -35.61 31.03 9.76
C GLY A 321 -36.36 32.27 10.18
N MET A 322 -36.12 32.79 11.38
CA MET A 322 -36.78 34.01 11.85
C MET A 322 -36.37 35.27 11.08
N THR A 323 -35.09 35.38 10.71
CA THR A 323 -34.63 36.49 9.84
C THR A 323 -35.20 36.39 8.43
N GLY A 324 -35.37 35.18 7.91
CA GLY A 324 -36.08 34.93 6.66
C GLY A 324 -37.51 35.41 6.71
N LEU A 325 -38.25 35.03 7.77
CA LEU A 325 -39.62 35.52 8.01
C LEU A 325 -39.68 37.02 8.16
N LEU A 326 -38.71 37.63 8.84
CA LEU A 326 -38.63 39.06 9.01
C LEU A 326 -38.46 39.80 7.66
N LEU A 327 -37.60 39.24 6.77
CA LEU A 327 -37.37 39.78 5.42
C LEU A 327 -38.58 39.70 4.51
N ASP A 328 -39.55 38.84 4.82
CA ASP A 328 -40.82 38.69 4.10
C ASP A 328 -41.88 39.69 4.54
N THR A 329 -41.62 40.43 5.63
CA THR A 329 -42.50 41.51 6.07
C THR A 329 -42.15 42.86 5.42
N PRO A 330 -43.04 43.85 5.41
CA PRO A 330 -42.69 45.17 4.95
C PRO A 330 -41.70 45.83 5.92
N LEU A 331 -40.41 45.79 5.55
CA LEU A 331 -39.31 46.38 6.28
C LEU A 331 -38.88 47.71 5.62
N GLY A 332 -38.45 48.65 6.44
CA GLY A 332 -37.69 49.79 5.96
C GLY A 332 -36.33 49.38 5.42
N GLY A 333 -35.73 50.17 4.53
CA GLY A 333 -34.46 49.80 3.87
C GLY A 333 -33.34 49.40 4.83
N GLU A 334 -33.19 50.13 5.91
CA GLU A 334 -32.17 49.86 6.95
C GLU A 334 -32.44 48.56 7.74
N GLN A 335 -33.71 48.34 8.08
CA GLN A 335 -34.14 47.10 8.75
C GLN A 335 -33.91 45.86 7.85
N ARG A 336 -34.21 45.98 6.57
CA ARG A 336 -33.95 44.93 5.58
C ARG A 336 -32.46 44.59 5.52
N GLN A 337 -31.61 45.60 5.44
CA GLN A 337 -30.15 45.44 5.42
C GLN A 337 -29.65 44.76 6.70
N TYR A 338 -30.18 45.09 7.89
CA TYR A 338 -29.82 44.42 9.13
C TYR A 338 -30.24 42.95 9.14
N ALA A 339 -31.48 42.67 8.71
CA ALA A 339 -31.97 41.29 8.63
C ALA A 339 -31.18 40.44 7.62
N GLU A 340 -30.85 40.99 6.46
CA GLU A 340 -30.00 40.34 5.45
C GLU A 340 -28.57 40.04 5.99
N THR A 341 -28.01 41.01 6.74
CA THR A 341 -26.69 40.84 7.37
C THR A 341 -26.73 39.71 8.41
N VAL A 342 -27.73 39.68 9.30
CA VAL A 342 -27.88 38.64 10.31
C VAL A 342 -28.03 37.26 9.67
N ARG A 343 -28.89 37.17 8.62
CA ARG A 343 -29.07 35.94 7.86
C ARG A 343 -27.75 35.45 7.23
N SER A 344 -27.03 36.34 6.56
CA SER A 344 -25.75 36.02 5.91
C SER A 344 -24.69 35.57 6.93
N CYS A 345 -24.62 36.20 8.11
CA CYS A 345 -23.74 35.76 9.21
C CYS A 345 -24.11 34.37 9.73
N GLY A 346 -25.41 34.08 9.86
CA GLY A 346 -25.91 32.77 10.29
C GLY A 346 -25.58 31.65 9.29
N GLU A 347 -25.79 31.90 8.01
CA GLU A 347 -25.44 30.93 6.93
C GLU A 347 -23.94 30.69 6.88
N ALA A 348 -23.13 31.75 7.03
CA ALA A 348 -21.69 31.63 7.08
C ALA A 348 -21.22 30.77 8.27
N LEU A 349 -21.80 30.95 9.46
CA LEU A 349 -21.48 30.19 10.65
C LEU A 349 -21.84 28.71 10.50
N LEU A 350 -22.99 28.38 9.91
CA LEU A 350 -23.37 26.99 9.62
C LEU A 350 -22.41 26.34 8.64
N THR A 351 -21.95 27.05 7.61
CA THR A 351 -20.94 26.55 6.69
C THR A 351 -19.65 26.23 7.42
N LEU A 352 -19.17 27.12 8.30
CA LEU A 352 -18.00 26.92 9.14
C LEU A 352 -18.08 25.64 9.98
N ILE A 353 -19.22 25.44 10.66
CA ILE A 353 -19.45 24.29 11.52
C ILE A 353 -19.44 22.99 10.70
N ASN A 354 -20.11 23.00 9.54
CA ASN A 354 -20.13 21.83 8.66
C ASN A 354 -18.72 21.52 8.11
N ASP A 355 -17.91 22.54 7.77
CA ASP A 355 -16.51 22.35 7.36
C ASP A 355 -15.67 21.69 8.45
N ILE A 356 -15.82 22.15 9.73
CA ILE A 356 -15.10 21.56 10.88
C ILE A 356 -15.52 20.11 11.11
N LEU A 357 -16.81 19.80 10.97
CA LEU A 357 -17.30 18.43 11.08
C LEU A 357 -16.79 17.52 9.97
N ASP A 358 -16.87 18.00 8.72
CA ASP A 358 -16.37 17.23 7.58
C ASP A 358 -14.86 16.96 7.74
N PHE A 359 -14.09 17.97 8.15
CA PHE A 359 -12.67 17.82 8.46
C PHE A 359 -12.43 16.77 9.55
N SER A 360 -13.19 16.82 10.66
CA SER A 360 -13.06 15.86 11.76
C SER A 360 -13.43 14.43 11.34
N LYS A 361 -14.50 14.24 10.54
CA LYS A 361 -14.90 12.94 10.01
C LYS A 361 -13.86 12.36 9.05
N ILE A 362 -13.23 13.22 8.23
CA ILE A 362 -12.15 12.84 7.32
C ILE A 362 -10.91 12.43 8.11
N GLU A 363 -10.52 13.21 9.13
CA GLU A 363 -9.35 12.90 9.99
C GLU A 363 -9.53 11.57 10.73
N ALA A 364 -10.75 11.28 11.18
CA ALA A 364 -11.10 10.02 11.84
C ALA A 364 -11.33 8.83 10.89
N GLY A 365 -11.26 9.02 9.56
CA GLY A 365 -11.56 7.98 8.57
C GLY A 365 -13.02 7.51 8.57
N LYS A 366 -13.94 8.31 9.12
CA LYS A 366 -15.37 8.00 9.29
C LYS A 366 -16.27 8.61 8.21
N LEU A 367 -15.70 9.24 7.18
CA LEU A 367 -16.47 9.79 6.08
C LEU A 367 -16.94 8.66 5.17
N ALA A 368 -18.25 8.46 5.09
CA ALA A 368 -18.87 7.53 4.15
C ALA A 368 -19.14 8.23 2.81
N PHE A 369 -18.92 7.52 1.72
CA PHE A 369 -19.24 7.96 0.36
C PHE A 369 -20.46 7.20 -0.14
N GLU A 370 -21.35 7.92 -0.84
CA GLU A 370 -22.47 7.33 -1.53
C GLU A 370 -22.08 7.03 -2.98
N THR A 371 -22.60 5.93 -3.51
CA THR A 371 -22.46 5.64 -4.93
C THR A 371 -23.83 5.66 -5.57
N LEU A 372 -24.16 6.79 -6.19
CA LEU A 372 -25.44 7.02 -6.83
C LEU A 372 -25.23 7.17 -8.34
N ASP A 373 -26.22 6.72 -9.12
CA ASP A 373 -26.28 7.02 -10.54
C ASP A 373 -26.83 8.44 -10.71
N PHE A 374 -26.11 9.30 -11.41
CA PHE A 374 -26.56 10.69 -11.63
C PHE A 374 -26.08 11.25 -12.98
N ASP A 375 -26.73 12.36 -13.39
CA ASP A 375 -26.30 13.13 -14.55
C ASP A 375 -25.24 14.16 -14.11
N LEU A 376 -24.01 13.94 -14.57
CA LEU A 376 -22.86 14.78 -14.27
C LEU A 376 -23.07 16.24 -14.69
N LEU A 377 -23.64 16.44 -15.88
CA LEU A 377 -23.88 17.77 -16.43
C LEU A 377 -24.87 18.55 -15.57
N SER A 378 -25.95 17.90 -15.14
CA SER A 378 -26.96 18.51 -14.27
C SER A 378 -26.34 19.00 -12.96
N VAL A 379 -25.46 18.20 -12.31
CA VAL A 379 -24.79 18.62 -11.07
C VAL A 379 -23.92 19.85 -11.27
N ILE A 380 -23.17 19.91 -12.38
CA ILE A 380 -22.29 21.06 -12.67
C ILE A 380 -23.09 22.32 -13.03
N GLU A 381 -24.11 22.16 -13.85
CA GLU A 381 -25.00 23.28 -14.24
C GLU A 381 -25.78 23.85 -13.06
N ASP A 382 -26.17 23.02 -12.10
CA ASP A 382 -26.82 23.46 -10.86
C ASP A 382 -25.90 24.34 -10.01
N VAL A 383 -24.64 23.95 -9.82
CA VAL A 383 -23.65 24.75 -9.10
C VAL A 383 -23.41 26.07 -9.82
N GLN A 384 -23.30 26.01 -11.15
CA GLN A 384 -23.13 27.22 -11.98
C GLN A 384 -24.32 28.16 -11.87
N ALA A 385 -25.54 27.62 -11.87
CA ALA A 385 -26.77 28.46 -11.77
C ALA A 385 -26.87 29.17 -10.42
N VAL A 386 -26.51 28.52 -9.32
CA VAL A 386 -26.49 29.14 -7.98
C VAL A 386 -25.48 30.30 -7.92
N LEU A 387 -24.29 30.10 -8.50
CA LEU A 387 -23.23 31.09 -8.47
C LEU A 387 -23.38 32.21 -9.54
N ALA A 388 -24.23 32.00 -10.56
CA ALA A 388 -24.46 32.96 -11.63
C ALA A 388 -25.00 34.30 -11.12
N VAL A 389 -25.87 34.28 -10.09
CA VAL A 389 -26.39 35.52 -9.47
C VAL A 389 -25.25 36.33 -8.85
N LYS A 390 -24.33 35.67 -8.16
CA LYS A 390 -23.16 36.30 -7.54
C LYS A 390 -22.19 36.86 -8.61
N ALA A 391 -21.96 36.07 -9.67
CA ALA A 391 -21.13 36.48 -10.81
C ALA A 391 -21.74 37.73 -11.52
N GLN A 392 -23.05 37.73 -11.81
CA GLN A 392 -23.75 38.83 -12.42
C GLN A 392 -23.71 40.09 -11.56
N GLY A 393 -23.89 39.96 -10.23
CA GLY A 393 -23.80 41.10 -9.30
C GLY A 393 -22.41 41.75 -9.27
N LYS A 394 -21.37 41.01 -9.62
CA LYS A 394 -19.99 41.50 -9.77
C LYS A 394 -19.58 41.89 -11.18
N GLY A 395 -20.38 41.60 -12.20
CA GLY A 395 -20.03 41.85 -13.61
C GLY A 395 -18.98 40.84 -14.14
N VAL A 396 -18.80 39.67 -13.48
CA VAL A 396 -17.88 38.61 -13.89
C VAL A 396 -18.58 37.63 -14.84
N GLU A 397 -17.97 37.36 -15.99
CA GLU A 397 -18.49 36.38 -16.94
C GLU A 397 -18.28 34.96 -16.42
N LEU A 398 -19.32 34.14 -16.49
CA LEU A 398 -19.28 32.75 -16.05
C LEU A 398 -19.57 31.82 -17.24
N GLY A 399 -18.72 30.81 -17.46
CA GLY A 399 -18.90 29.90 -18.59
C GLY A 399 -18.56 28.45 -18.27
N LEU A 400 -19.10 27.52 -19.07
CA LEU A 400 -18.92 26.08 -18.97
C LEU A 400 -18.57 25.48 -20.32
N PHE A 401 -17.58 24.65 -20.35
CA PHE A 401 -17.23 23.79 -21.49
C PHE A 401 -17.15 22.34 -21.04
N VAL A 402 -17.81 21.45 -21.77
CA VAL A 402 -17.77 19.98 -21.49
C VAL A 402 -17.30 19.28 -22.75
N ASP A 403 -16.20 18.55 -22.63
CA ASP A 403 -15.65 17.74 -23.70
C ASP A 403 -16.69 16.68 -24.14
N PRO A 404 -16.99 16.53 -25.44
CA PRO A 404 -17.96 15.55 -25.95
C PRO A 404 -17.65 14.11 -25.57
N ALA A 405 -16.39 13.78 -25.27
CA ALA A 405 -15.99 12.45 -24.82
C ALA A 405 -16.36 12.18 -23.35
N THR A 406 -16.82 13.21 -22.61
CA THR A 406 -17.19 13.06 -21.19
C THR A 406 -18.48 12.25 -21.04
N PRO A 407 -18.50 11.14 -20.30
CA PRO A 407 -19.72 10.43 -19.98
C PRO A 407 -20.61 11.28 -19.08
N LEU A 408 -21.87 11.48 -19.50
CA LEU A 408 -22.81 12.30 -18.73
C LEU A 408 -23.53 11.52 -17.64
N ALA A 409 -23.93 10.24 -17.91
CA ALA A 409 -24.48 9.37 -16.89
C ALA A 409 -23.34 8.61 -16.20
N VAL A 410 -23.16 8.87 -14.93
CA VAL A 410 -22.07 8.32 -14.11
C VAL A 410 -22.59 7.85 -12.75
N ALA A 411 -21.82 6.94 -12.12
CA ALA A 411 -22.04 6.57 -10.72
C ALA A 411 -20.90 7.10 -9.84
N GLY A 412 -21.26 7.66 -8.71
CA GLY A 412 -20.35 8.25 -7.73
C GLY A 412 -21.12 9.08 -6.70
N ASP A 413 -20.44 9.98 -6.00
CA ASP A 413 -21.05 10.85 -4.99
C ASP A 413 -21.28 12.28 -5.53
N PRO A 414 -22.52 12.61 -5.96
CA PRO A 414 -22.86 13.92 -6.50
C PRO A 414 -22.78 15.04 -5.45
N THR A 415 -22.95 14.71 -4.17
CA THR A 415 -22.90 15.67 -3.07
C THR A 415 -21.47 16.14 -2.84
N ARG A 416 -20.52 15.24 -2.85
CA ARG A 416 -19.10 15.57 -2.68
C ARG A 416 -18.52 16.25 -3.92
N LEU A 417 -18.92 15.82 -5.12
CA LEU A 417 -18.60 16.55 -6.35
C LEU A 417 -19.08 18.01 -6.28
N ARG A 418 -20.35 18.21 -5.91
CA ARG A 418 -20.95 19.55 -5.73
C ARG A 418 -20.18 20.38 -4.71
N GLN A 419 -19.76 19.78 -3.60
CA GLN A 419 -19.02 20.45 -2.53
C GLN A 419 -17.64 20.94 -3.03
N ILE A 420 -16.86 20.10 -3.73
CA ILE A 420 -15.56 20.49 -4.30
C ILE A 420 -15.77 21.62 -5.32
N LEU A 421 -16.68 21.42 -6.27
CA LEU A 421 -16.91 22.37 -7.35
C LEU A 421 -17.39 23.74 -6.83
N THR A 422 -18.34 23.75 -5.88
CA THR A 422 -18.85 24.99 -5.27
C THR A 422 -17.73 25.74 -4.56
N ASN A 423 -16.88 25.05 -3.79
CA ASN A 423 -15.77 25.68 -3.10
C ASN A 423 -14.76 26.31 -4.08
N LEU A 424 -14.39 25.61 -5.15
CA LEU A 424 -13.43 26.14 -6.12
C LEU A 424 -14.03 27.30 -6.93
N MET A 425 -15.28 27.19 -7.38
CA MET A 425 -15.94 28.23 -8.12
C MET A 425 -16.23 29.49 -7.27
N ASP A 426 -16.63 29.31 -6.00
CA ASP A 426 -16.85 30.43 -5.09
C ASP A 426 -15.54 31.17 -4.78
N ASN A 427 -14.43 30.43 -4.61
CA ASN A 427 -13.11 31.03 -4.49
C ASN A 427 -12.71 31.81 -5.76
N ALA A 428 -12.90 31.22 -6.94
CA ALA A 428 -12.64 31.88 -8.21
C ALA A 428 -13.42 33.22 -8.33
N LEU A 429 -14.74 33.22 -8.05
CA LEU A 429 -15.58 34.40 -8.05
C LEU A 429 -15.22 35.41 -6.95
N LYS A 430 -14.75 34.93 -5.80
CA LYS A 430 -14.32 35.76 -4.68
C LYS A 430 -13.10 36.60 -5.04
N PHE A 431 -12.12 36.04 -5.74
CA PHE A 431 -10.85 36.66 -6.08
C PHE A 431 -10.82 37.28 -7.49
N THR A 432 -11.89 37.16 -8.26
CA THR A 432 -12.07 37.86 -9.53
C THR A 432 -12.97 39.05 -9.33
N HIS A 433 -12.48 40.27 -9.68
CA HIS A 433 -13.22 41.50 -9.61
C HIS A 433 -13.85 41.85 -10.96
N GLU A 434 -13.11 41.71 -12.02
CA GLU A 434 -13.48 41.92 -13.41
C GLU A 434 -12.87 40.77 -14.25
N GLY A 435 -13.55 40.41 -15.34
CA GLY A 435 -13.11 39.32 -16.21
C GLY A 435 -14.02 38.11 -16.15
N SER A 436 -13.45 36.89 -16.03
CA SER A 436 -14.23 35.65 -16.18
C SER A 436 -13.81 34.52 -15.25
N VAL A 437 -14.76 33.59 -15.04
CA VAL A 437 -14.55 32.29 -14.43
C VAL A 437 -15.05 31.21 -15.39
N GLU A 438 -14.18 30.31 -15.78
CA GLU A 438 -14.45 29.26 -16.74
C GLU A 438 -14.33 27.88 -16.07
N VAL A 439 -15.34 27.03 -16.27
CA VAL A 439 -15.29 25.61 -15.86
C VAL A 439 -15.11 24.77 -17.10
N ARG A 440 -14.11 23.88 -17.09
CA ARG A 440 -13.86 22.91 -18.15
C ARG A 440 -13.87 21.49 -17.58
N VAL A 441 -14.57 20.60 -18.27
CA VAL A 441 -14.77 19.22 -17.87
C VAL A 441 -14.32 18.32 -19.00
N ARG A 442 -13.40 17.38 -18.71
CA ARG A 442 -12.90 16.41 -19.69
C ARG A 442 -12.51 15.10 -19.03
N PRO A 443 -12.58 13.98 -19.74
CA PRO A 443 -11.94 12.76 -19.28
C PRO A 443 -10.42 12.91 -19.40
N GLU A 444 -9.68 12.51 -18.37
CA GLU A 444 -8.21 12.45 -18.38
C GLU A 444 -7.74 11.07 -18.83
N SER A 445 -8.43 10.03 -18.36
CA SER A 445 -8.23 8.64 -18.79
C SER A 445 -9.51 7.84 -18.60
N GLN A 446 -9.67 6.77 -19.38
CA GLN A 446 -10.78 5.85 -19.27
C GLN A 446 -10.24 4.42 -19.39
N ASP A 447 -10.64 3.57 -18.43
CA ASP A 447 -10.32 2.15 -18.41
C ASP A 447 -11.63 1.36 -18.20
N GLY A 448 -12.12 0.76 -19.28
CA GLY A 448 -13.44 0.14 -19.29
C GLY A 448 -14.55 1.14 -18.94
N ASP A 449 -15.28 0.85 -17.87
CA ASP A 449 -16.34 1.71 -17.33
C ASP A 449 -15.81 2.75 -16.30
N GLN A 450 -14.55 2.65 -15.88
CA GLN A 450 -13.95 3.63 -14.98
C GLN A 450 -13.41 4.81 -15.77
N VAL A 451 -13.81 6.00 -15.39
CA VAL A 451 -13.33 7.25 -15.97
C VAL A 451 -12.66 8.10 -14.89
N LEU A 452 -11.45 8.54 -15.17
CA LEU A 452 -10.82 9.60 -14.40
C LEU A 452 -11.24 10.94 -15.01
N LEU A 453 -12.19 11.60 -14.37
CA LEU A 453 -12.72 12.88 -14.80
C LEU A 453 -11.82 14.00 -14.31
N ARG A 454 -11.47 14.95 -15.15
CA ARG A 454 -10.78 16.18 -14.81
C ARG A 454 -11.70 17.37 -14.96
N VAL A 455 -11.80 18.14 -13.87
CA VAL A 455 -12.55 19.41 -13.82
C VAL A 455 -11.57 20.55 -13.54
N GLU A 456 -11.56 21.55 -14.37
CA GLU A 456 -10.72 22.74 -14.24
C GLU A 456 -11.60 23.97 -14.02
N VAL A 457 -11.25 24.77 -13.03
CA VAL A 457 -11.88 26.08 -12.74
C VAL A 457 -10.81 27.13 -12.93
N ARG A 458 -10.91 27.88 -14.01
CA ARG A 458 -9.98 28.94 -14.37
C ARG A 458 -10.62 30.31 -14.06
N ASP A 459 -9.89 31.15 -13.38
CA ASP A 459 -10.24 32.55 -13.12
C ASP A 459 -9.21 33.50 -13.72
N THR A 460 -9.65 34.74 -14.01
CA THR A 460 -8.80 35.84 -14.42
C THR A 460 -8.59 36.85 -13.31
N GLY A 461 -8.56 36.35 -12.07
CA GLY A 461 -8.44 37.14 -10.86
C GLY A 461 -7.01 37.58 -10.53
N ILE A 462 -6.79 37.91 -9.27
CA ILE A 462 -5.51 38.48 -8.81
C ILE A 462 -4.31 37.51 -8.92
N GLY A 463 -4.55 36.20 -9.09
CA GLY A 463 -3.51 35.19 -9.07
C GLY A 463 -2.80 35.07 -7.73
N MET A 464 -1.75 34.23 -7.66
CA MET A 464 -1.03 33.92 -6.43
C MET A 464 0.48 33.88 -6.64
N ARG A 465 1.22 34.18 -5.57
CA ARG A 465 2.68 34.00 -5.53
C ARG A 465 3.03 32.52 -5.35
N PRO A 466 4.22 32.06 -5.79
CA PRO A 466 4.64 30.67 -5.65
C PRO A 466 4.63 30.15 -4.21
N ASP A 467 5.06 30.97 -3.26
CA ASP A 467 5.10 30.64 -1.82
C ASP A 467 3.69 30.37 -1.22
N VAL A 468 2.68 31.01 -1.77
CA VAL A 468 1.27 30.79 -1.40
C VAL A 468 0.74 29.49 -2.02
N VAL A 469 1.07 29.25 -3.30
CA VAL A 469 0.67 28.04 -4.03
C VAL A 469 1.13 26.76 -3.32
N GLU A 470 2.37 26.72 -2.84
CA GLU A 470 2.93 25.54 -2.11
C GLU A 470 2.16 25.22 -0.82
N ARG A 471 1.60 26.21 -0.17
CA ARG A 471 0.97 26.07 1.15
C ARG A 471 -0.55 26.09 1.12
N LEU A 472 -1.15 26.31 -0.04
CA LEU A 472 -2.57 26.59 -0.21
C LEU A 472 -3.51 25.49 0.29
N PHE A 473 -3.06 24.24 0.22
CA PHE A 473 -3.81 23.06 0.66
C PHE A 473 -3.56 22.65 2.11
N ASN A 474 -2.75 23.42 2.87
CA ASN A 474 -2.53 23.17 4.29
C ASN A 474 -3.73 23.66 5.11
N SER A 475 -4.10 22.90 6.13
CA SER A 475 -5.21 23.25 7.01
C SER A 475 -5.00 24.61 7.68
N PHE A 476 -6.06 25.43 7.74
CA PHE A 476 -6.07 26.77 8.34
C PHE A 476 -5.12 27.78 7.68
N PHE A 477 -4.55 27.45 6.52
CA PHE A 477 -3.69 28.41 5.80
C PHE A 477 -4.52 29.47 5.10
N GLN A 478 -4.11 30.74 5.26
CA GLN A 478 -4.70 31.91 4.62
C GLN A 478 -3.57 32.79 4.08
N GLY A 479 -3.66 33.18 2.81
CA GLY A 479 -2.53 33.73 2.05
C GLY A 479 -1.93 35.05 2.52
N ASP A 480 -2.70 35.96 3.17
CA ASP A 480 -2.20 37.24 3.70
C ASP A 480 -3.13 37.87 4.74
N ASN A 481 -2.58 38.44 5.81
CA ASN A 481 -3.31 39.16 6.86
C ASN A 481 -4.03 40.46 6.37
N SER A 482 -3.70 40.97 5.19
CA SER A 482 -4.32 42.13 4.59
C SER A 482 -5.59 41.80 3.80
N THR A 483 -5.64 40.62 3.16
CA THR A 483 -6.81 40.10 2.43
C THR A 483 -7.84 39.47 3.34
N THR A 484 -7.46 38.98 4.54
CA THR A 484 -8.35 38.41 5.56
C THR A 484 -9.38 39.37 6.09
N ARG A 485 -9.02 40.67 6.23
CA ARG A 485 -9.97 41.72 6.65
C ARG A 485 -11.06 42.03 5.61
N LYS A 486 -10.82 41.71 4.34
CA LYS A 486 -11.73 42.07 3.23
C LYS A 486 -12.54 40.88 2.72
N TYR A 487 -12.03 39.62 2.86
CA TYR A 487 -12.61 38.47 2.16
C TYR A 487 -12.82 37.20 3.01
N GLY A 488 -12.50 37.18 4.29
CA GLY A 488 -12.77 36.11 5.26
C GLY A 488 -12.87 34.67 4.74
N GLY A 489 -12.43 33.70 5.51
CA GLY A 489 -12.58 32.29 5.16
C GLY A 489 -12.04 31.42 6.30
N THR A 490 -12.34 30.12 6.34
CA THR A 490 -11.89 29.18 7.37
C THR A 490 -10.47 28.67 7.14
N GLY A 491 -9.99 28.69 5.89
CA GLY A 491 -8.79 27.99 5.47
C GLY A 491 -8.96 26.47 5.44
N LEU A 492 -10.18 25.95 5.62
CA LEU A 492 -10.48 24.53 5.58
C LEU A 492 -11.01 24.05 4.22
N GLY A 493 -11.69 24.91 3.47
CA GLY A 493 -12.37 24.51 2.24
C GLY A 493 -11.47 23.81 1.23
N LEU A 494 -10.28 24.35 0.93
CA LEU A 494 -9.33 23.72 0.00
C LEU A 494 -8.74 22.43 0.54
N THR A 495 -8.49 22.35 1.84
CA THR A 495 -8.01 21.11 2.49
C THR A 495 -9.07 20.02 2.44
N ILE A 496 -10.33 20.36 2.69
CA ILE A 496 -11.47 19.45 2.56
C ILE A 496 -11.61 19.00 1.11
N SER A 497 -11.58 19.94 0.14
CA SER A 497 -11.65 19.61 -1.29
C SER A 497 -10.52 18.65 -1.70
N LYS A 498 -9.30 18.83 -1.20
CA LYS A 498 -8.17 17.94 -1.45
C LYS A 498 -8.44 16.53 -0.93
N ARG A 499 -8.85 16.44 0.33
CA ARG A 499 -9.14 15.14 0.93
C ARG A 499 -10.31 14.42 0.27
N LEU A 500 -11.36 15.14 -0.11
CA LEU A 500 -12.49 14.56 -0.86
C LEU A 500 -12.04 14.03 -2.23
N ALA A 501 -11.24 14.80 -2.98
CA ALA A 501 -10.71 14.35 -4.26
C ALA A 501 -9.82 13.10 -4.13
N GLU A 502 -8.92 13.07 -3.13
CA GLU A 502 -8.06 11.92 -2.81
C GLU A 502 -8.90 10.68 -2.45
N LEU A 503 -9.91 10.82 -1.59
CA LEU A 503 -10.79 9.73 -1.17
C LEU A 503 -11.70 9.23 -2.31
N MET A 504 -12.00 10.08 -3.29
CA MET A 504 -12.70 9.70 -4.52
C MET A 504 -11.76 9.16 -5.62
N GLY A 505 -10.53 8.79 -5.25
CA GLY A 505 -9.56 8.16 -6.15
C GLY A 505 -8.92 9.08 -7.17
N GLY A 506 -8.93 10.37 -6.91
CA GLY A 506 -8.34 11.41 -7.76
C GLY A 506 -7.30 12.26 -7.04
N SER A 507 -7.13 13.47 -7.51
CA SER A 507 -6.18 14.46 -6.97
C SER A 507 -6.68 15.89 -7.24
N ILE A 508 -6.07 16.88 -6.59
CA ILE A 508 -6.37 18.30 -6.80
C ILE A 508 -5.06 19.09 -6.91
N GLY A 509 -5.07 20.11 -7.70
CA GLY A 509 -3.91 20.99 -7.84
C GLY A 509 -4.29 22.39 -8.33
N VAL A 510 -3.31 23.25 -8.46
CA VAL A 510 -3.46 24.62 -8.89
C VAL A 510 -2.26 25.06 -9.72
N SER A 511 -2.51 25.88 -10.73
CA SER A 511 -1.51 26.66 -11.45
C SER A 511 -1.94 28.12 -11.40
N SER A 512 -1.07 29.03 -10.98
CA SER A 512 -1.43 30.46 -10.81
C SER A 512 -0.24 31.35 -11.09
N VAL A 513 -0.53 32.50 -11.68
CA VAL A 513 0.43 33.56 -11.92
C VAL A 513 -0.14 34.86 -11.35
N LEU A 514 0.64 35.55 -10.55
CA LEU A 514 0.20 36.81 -9.92
C LEU A 514 -0.14 37.85 -10.97
N GLY A 515 -1.37 38.38 -10.92
CA GLY A 515 -1.91 39.33 -11.87
C GLY A 515 -2.56 38.78 -13.13
N GLU A 516 -2.46 37.46 -13.38
CA GLU A 516 -3.04 36.81 -14.56
C GLU A 516 -4.21 35.87 -14.23
N GLY A 517 -4.33 35.45 -12.95
CA GLY A 517 -5.37 34.57 -12.46
C GLY A 517 -4.86 33.19 -12.04
N SER A 518 -5.80 32.27 -11.81
CA SER A 518 -5.51 30.92 -11.35
C SER A 518 -6.30 29.88 -12.12
N THR A 519 -5.76 28.69 -12.22
CA THR A 519 -6.47 27.49 -12.69
C THR A 519 -6.38 26.42 -11.62
N PHE A 520 -7.45 26.22 -10.91
CA PHE A 520 -7.64 25.08 -10.02
C PHE A 520 -8.16 23.91 -10.81
N TRP A 521 -7.66 22.72 -10.51
CA TRP A 521 -8.15 21.51 -11.12
C TRP A 521 -8.26 20.40 -10.09
N PHE A 522 -9.19 19.50 -10.31
CA PHE A 522 -9.29 18.27 -9.57
C PHE A 522 -9.65 17.12 -10.50
N THR A 523 -9.27 15.91 -10.10
CA THR A 523 -9.66 14.68 -10.76
C THR A 523 -10.50 13.83 -9.82
N LEU A 524 -11.43 13.06 -10.37
CA LEU A 524 -12.27 12.11 -9.63
C LEU A 524 -12.40 10.83 -10.44
N ARG A 525 -12.44 9.70 -9.76
CA ARG A 525 -12.75 8.41 -10.37
C ARG A 525 -14.25 8.14 -10.27
N LEU A 526 -14.90 8.02 -11.42
CA LEU A 526 -16.33 7.76 -11.54
C LEU A 526 -16.55 6.52 -12.42
N THR A 527 -17.70 5.86 -12.28
CA THR A 527 -18.09 4.77 -13.16
C THR A 527 -19.04 5.28 -14.23
N ALA A 528 -18.68 5.20 -15.49
CA ALA A 528 -19.54 5.59 -16.61
C ALA A 528 -20.71 4.59 -16.75
N ARG A 529 -21.93 5.11 -16.90
CA ARG A 529 -23.15 4.32 -17.12
C ARG A 529 -23.61 4.35 -18.57
N SER A 530 -23.25 5.41 -19.28
CA SER A 530 -23.52 5.49 -20.72
C SER A 530 -22.39 6.27 -21.40
N ARG A 531 -22.17 5.97 -22.67
CA ARG A 531 -21.30 6.79 -23.53
C ARG A 531 -22.14 7.91 -24.15
N PRO A 532 -21.60 9.13 -24.27
CA PRO A 532 -22.30 10.20 -24.94
C PRO A 532 -22.58 9.82 -26.38
N GLY A 533 -23.84 9.92 -26.78
CA GLY A 533 -24.23 9.76 -28.19
C GLY A 533 -23.78 10.96 -29.04
N PRO A 534 -23.48 10.76 -30.31
CA PRO A 534 -23.18 11.87 -31.21
C PRO A 534 -24.38 12.82 -31.31
N LEU A 535 -24.09 14.13 -31.32
CA LEU A 535 -25.10 15.15 -31.59
C LEU A 535 -25.66 14.93 -33.01
N ARG A 536 -26.98 15.02 -33.16
CA ARG A 536 -27.66 15.03 -34.49
C ARG A 536 -28.30 16.40 -34.72
N PRO A 537 -27.54 17.39 -35.19
CA PRO A 537 -28.01 18.76 -35.23
C PRO A 537 -29.02 18.98 -36.39
N ARG A 538 -30.04 19.80 -36.15
CA ARG A 538 -30.95 20.30 -37.18
C ARG A 538 -30.28 21.26 -38.16
N SER A 539 -29.29 22.03 -37.70
CA SER A 539 -28.54 23.01 -38.46
C SER A 539 -27.05 22.81 -38.28
N ALA A 540 -26.30 22.84 -39.36
CA ALA A 540 -24.84 22.80 -39.31
C ALA A 540 -24.17 24.13 -38.95
N SER A 541 -24.91 25.25 -39.09
CA SER A 541 -24.41 26.62 -38.89
C SER A 541 -25.09 27.32 -37.72
N VAL A 542 -24.31 27.89 -36.84
CA VAL A 542 -24.78 28.68 -35.69
C VAL A 542 -24.09 30.04 -35.70
N LEU A 543 -24.88 31.12 -35.66
CA LEU A 543 -24.36 32.47 -35.61
C LEU A 543 -24.45 33.05 -34.22
N LEU A 544 -23.31 33.58 -33.70
CA LEU A 544 -23.23 34.20 -32.37
C LEU A 544 -23.18 35.72 -32.53
N LEU A 545 -24.22 36.40 -32.14
CA LEU A 545 -24.40 37.82 -32.39
C LEU A 545 -24.41 38.64 -31.11
N GLY A 546 -23.37 39.44 -30.92
CA GLY A 546 -23.26 40.39 -29.79
C GLY A 546 -23.15 39.77 -28.40
N LEU A 547 -22.80 38.48 -28.30
CA LEU A 547 -22.61 37.83 -27.01
C LEU A 547 -21.35 38.35 -26.30
N PRO A 548 -21.32 38.33 -24.95
CA PRO A 548 -20.12 38.65 -24.19
C PRO A 548 -18.94 37.79 -24.65
N PRO A 549 -17.70 38.31 -24.69
CA PRO A 549 -16.58 37.66 -25.37
C PRO A 549 -16.24 36.25 -24.85
N VAL A 550 -16.29 36.04 -23.55
CA VAL A 550 -16.01 34.74 -22.94
C VAL A 550 -17.12 33.75 -23.22
N VAL A 551 -18.36 34.18 -23.09
CA VAL A 551 -19.55 33.37 -23.40
C VAL A 551 -19.51 32.96 -24.86
N ALA A 552 -19.28 33.90 -25.80
CA ALA A 552 -19.18 33.62 -27.22
C ALA A 552 -18.08 32.58 -27.52
N ARG A 553 -16.91 32.76 -26.97
CA ARG A 553 -15.77 31.81 -27.16
C ARG A 553 -16.09 30.41 -26.62
N LEU A 554 -16.67 30.26 -25.42
CA LEU A 554 -17.00 28.97 -24.84
C LEU A 554 -18.14 28.27 -25.58
N VAL A 555 -19.18 29.05 -25.99
CA VAL A 555 -20.27 28.52 -26.80
C VAL A 555 -19.75 28.09 -28.17
N ALA A 556 -18.90 28.88 -28.82
CA ALA A 556 -18.27 28.50 -30.06
C ALA A 556 -17.45 27.23 -29.93
N GLY A 557 -16.58 27.17 -28.94
CA GLY A 557 -15.77 25.95 -28.67
C GLY A 557 -16.62 24.71 -28.37
N GLN A 558 -17.77 24.86 -27.68
CA GLN A 558 -18.70 23.76 -27.43
C GLN A 558 -19.38 23.29 -28.72
N LEU A 559 -19.76 24.21 -29.58
CA LEU A 559 -20.40 23.92 -30.88
C LEU A 559 -19.39 23.24 -31.84
N GLU A 560 -18.15 23.74 -31.93
CA GLU A 560 -17.06 23.15 -32.68
C GLU A 560 -16.75 21.72 -32.18
N ALA A 561 -16.67 21.51 -30.87
CA ALA A 561 -16.49 20.22 -30.30
C ALA A 561 -17.62 19.23 -30.63
N TRP A 562 -18.82 19.74 -30.88
CA TRP A 562 -19.95 18.92 -31.36
C TRP A 562 -20.00 18.78 -32.90
N GLY A 563 -18.97 19.28 -33.62
CA GLY A 563 -18.85 19.18 -35.07
C GLY A 563 -19.68 20.20 -35.86
N LEU A 564 -20.06 21.30 -35.23
CA LEU A 564 -20.77 22.40 -35.87
C LEU A 564 -19.81 23.52 -36.29
N GLU A 565 -20.26 24.40 -37.20
CA GLU A 565 -19.48 25.56 -37.66
C GLU A 565 -20.09 26.85 -37.06
N PRO A 566 -19.66 27.28 -35.87
CA PRO A 566 -20.11 28.55 -35.31
C PRO A 566 -19.41 29.72 -36.01
N ALA A 567 -20.16 30.75 -36.35
CA ALA A 567 -19.61 32.00 -36.78
C ALA A 567 -19.87 33.09 -35.72
N GLN A 568 -18.84 33.77 -35.26
CA GLN A 568 -18.91 34.82 -34.26
C GLN A 568 -18.74 36.18 -34.94
N SER A 569 -19.60 37.15 -34.56
CA SER A 569 -19.46 38.52 -35.04
C SER A 569 -18.15 39.16 -34.52
N PRO A 570 -17.30 39.72 -35.41
CA PRO A 570 -16.08 40.39 -34.97
C PRO A 570 -16.38 41.63 -34.13
N ALA A 571 -15.53 41.95 -33.18
CA ALA A 571 -15.65 43.17 -32.39
C ALA A 571 -15.48 44.39 -33.31
N GLY A 572 -16.44 45.33 -33.23
CA GLY A 572 -16.37 46.57 -34.03
C GLY A 572 -16.81 46.45 -35.51
N ALA A 573 -17.24 45.25 -35.97
CA ALA A 573 -17.85 45.12 -37.30
C ALA A 573 -19.24 45.74 -37.38
N ASP A 574 -19.63 46.16 -38.60
CA ASP A 574 -21.05 46.41 -38.87
C ASP A 574 -21.80 45.09 -38.80
N LEU A 575 -22.59 44.94 -37.73
CA LEU A 575 -23.29 43.69 -37.42
C LEU A 575 -24.33 43.31 -38.50
N ALA A 576 -24.92 44.30 -39.20
CA ALA A 576 -25.88 44.06 -40.24
C ALA A 576 -25.21 43.48 -41.51
N ASP A 577 -24.12 44.10 -41.93
CA ASP A 577 -23.31 43.60 -43.06
C ASP A 577 -22.70 42.23 -42.77
N TRP A 578 -22.17 42.03 -41.58
CA TRP A 578 -21.61 40.75 -41.17
C TRP A 578 -22.67 39.67 -41.18
N LEU A 579 -23.88 39.95 -40.64
CA LEU A 579 -24.95 38.95 -40.56
C LEU A 579 -25.43 38.53 -41.94
N GLN A 580 -25.52 39.48 -42.91
CA GLN A 580 -25.87 39.21 -44.31
C GLN A 580 -24.84 38.30 -44.98
N GLN A 581 -23.57 38.46 -44.71
CA GLN A 581 -22.49 37.66 -45.28
C GLN A 581 -22.36 36.30 -44.62
N ALA A 582 -22.53 36.21 -43.31
CA ALA A 582 -22.38 34.98 -42.53
C ALA A 582 -23.59 34.04 -42.59
N ARG A 583 -24.76 34.58 -42.94
CA ARG A 583 -26.03 33.83 -42.93
C ARG A 583 -26.03 32.67 -43.91
N ARG A 584 -26.46 31.51 -43.40
CA ARG A 584 -26.72 30.29 -44.18
C ARG A 584 -28.20 29.93 -44.02
N PRO A 585 -28.87 29.35 -45.02
CA PRO A 585 -30.27 28.89 -44.86
C PRO A 585 -30.37 27.90 -43.71
N GLY A 586 -31.29 28.12 -42.78
CA GLY A 586 -31.53 27.32 -41.61
C GLY A 586 -30.46 27.45 -40.49
N ALA A 587 -29.66 28.52 -40.52
CA ALA A 587 -28.72 28.81 -39.42
C ALA A 587 -29.46 29.21 -38.14
N LEU A 588 -29.01 28.74 -37.00
CA LEU A 588 -29.50 29.17 -35.68
C LEU A 588 -28.78 30.44 -35.26
N ILE A 589 -29.49 31.47 -34.87
CA ILE A 589 -28.91 32.75 -34.41
C ILE A 589 -29.06 32.88 -32.91
N LEU A 590 -27.95 32.88 -32.20
CA LEU A 590 -27.89 33.18 -30.78
C LEU A 590 -27.59 34.68 -30.60
N ALA A 591 -28.61 35.46 -30.26
CA ALA A 591 -28.52 36.91 -30.21
C ALA A 591 -28.54 37.44 -28.76
N ALA A 592 -27.65 38.37 -28.46
CA ALA A 592 -27.72 39.14 -27.21
C ALA A 592 -28.90 40.15 -27.25
N PRO A 593 -29.39 40.64 -26.11
CA PRO A 593 -30.54 41.58 -26.06
C PRO A 593 -30.37 42.81 -26.96
N GLY A 594 -29.15 43.36 -27.01
CA GLY A 594 -28.85 44.54 -27.82
C GLY A 594 -28.80 44.35 -29.34
N THR A 595 -28.77 43.11 -29.79
CA THR A 595 -28.67 42.71 -31.20
C THR A 595 -29.91 41.94 -31.67
N LEU A 596 -30.91 41.80 -30.79
CA LEU A 596 -32.10 40.99 -31.05
C LEU A 596 -32.92 41.52 -32.24
N ASP A 597 -33.16 42.85 -32.32
CA ASP A 597 -33.95 43.45 -33.39
C ASP A 597 -33.30 43.22 -34.75
N LEU A 598 -31.97 43.36 -34.82
CA LEU A 598 -31.21 43.08 -36.03
C LEU A 598 -31.32 41.60 -36.46
N ALA A 599 -31.26 40.67 -35.48
CA ALA A 599 -31.42 39.25 -35.76
C ALA A 599 -32.81 38.90 -36.30
N LEU A 600 -33.87 39.51 -35.75
CA LEU A 600 -35.27 39.33 -36.18
C LEU A 600 -35.61 39.98 -37.51
N GLU A 601 -35.01 41.11 -37.85
CA GLU A 601 -35.14 41.75 -39.17
C GLU A 601 -34.61 40.86 -40.29
N GLN A 602 -33.54 40.08 -40.00
CA GLN A 602 -32.86 39.23 -40.95
C GLN A 602 -33.44 37.82 -41.04
N ASP A 603 -34.06 37.31 -40.00
CA ASP A 603 -34.62 35.96 -39.95
C ASP A 603 -36.04 35.94 -39.35
N ARG A 604 -37.03 35.87 -40.22
CA ARG A 604 -38.46 35.78 -39.87
C ARG A 604 -38.96 34.35 -39.64
N ASP A 605 -38.16 33.38 -39.93
CA ASP A 605 -38.58 31.95 -39.92
C ASP A 605 -38.36 31.24 -38.55
N GLY A 606 -38.01 31.98 -37.51
CA GLY A 606 -38.06 31.49 -36.14
C GLY A 606 -36.79 30.83 -35.61
N ALA A 607 -35.65 30.96 -36.30
CA ALA A 607 -34.36 30.38 -35.85
C ALA A 607 -33.58 31.30 -34.86
N VAL A 608 -34.22 32.34 -34.29
CA VAL A 608 -33.56 33.27 -33.38
C VAL A 608 -33.82 32.87 -31.94
N VAL A 609 -32.71 32.74 -31.17
CA VAL A 609 -32.69 32.46 -29.74
C VAL A 609 -32.16 33.68 -28.99
N LEU A 610 -32.91 34.18 -28.03
CA LEU A 610 -32.41 35.24 -27.15
C LEU A 610 -31.49 34.65 -26.07
N VAL A 611 -30.26 35.13 -26.02
CA VAL A 611 -29.31 34.83 -24.94
C VAL A 611 -29.26 36.01 -23.98
N SER A 612 -29.86 35.88 -22.81
CA SER A 612 -30.03 37.01 -21.85
C SER A 612 -29.44 36.65 -20.47
N PRO A 613 -29.05 37.65 -19.66
CA PRO A 613 -28.71 37.41 -18.25
C PRO A 613 -29.86 36.72 -17.51
N LEU A 614 -29.50 35.91 -16.51
CA LEU A 614 -30.47 35.32 -15.58
C LEU A 614 -31.28 36.42 -14.87
N TYR A 615 -32.55 36.17 -14.58
CA TYR A 615 -33.43 37.10 -13.82
C TYR A 615 -33.73 38.46 -14.51
N ARG A 616 -33.85 38.48 -15.84
CA ARG A 616 -34.37 39.60 -16.58
C ARG A 616 -35.69 39.23 -17.32
N PRO A 617 -36.80 38.98 -16.57
CA PRO A 617 -38.08 38.58 -17.15
C PRO A 617 -38.60 39.59 -18.19
N GLU A 618 -38.33 40.86 -17.95
CA GLU A 618 -38.73 41.97 -18.86
C GLU A 618 -38.15 41.80 -20.27
N LEU A 619 -36.89 41.34 -20.38
CA LEU A 619 -36.26 41.09 -21.68
C LEU A 619 -36.87 39.88 -22.39
N ARG A 620 -37.22 38.83 -21.64
CA ARG A 620 -37.90 37.64 -22.19
C ARG A 620 -39.30 37.95 -22.66
N GLU A 621 -40.10 38.70 -21.88
CA GLU A 621 -41.43 39.15 -22.26
C GLU A 621 -41.40 40.08 -23.48
N ALA A 622 -40.43 41.02 -23.52
CA ALA A 622 -40.25 41.88 -24.66
C ALA A 622 -39.90 41.12 -25.93
N ALA A 623 -39.01 40.12 -25.84
CA ALA A 623 -38.63 39.25 -26.96
C ALA A 623 -39.80 38.32 -27.37
N ALA A 624 -40.55 37.77 -26.42
CA ALA A 624 -41.71 36.96 -26.71
C ALA A 624 -42.81 37.77 -27.48
N ARG A 625 -43.00 39.03 -27.12
CA ARG A 625 -43.88 39.89 -27.85
C ARG A 625 -43.41 40.15 -29.30
N LYS A 626 -42.11 40.00 -29.58
CA LYS A 626 -41.54 40.13 -30.91
C LYS A 626 -41.49 38.77 -31.68
N GLY A 627 -42.06 37.71 -31.09
CA GLY A 627 -42.18 36.41 -31.72
C GLY A 627 -41.03 35.43 -31.41
N VAL A 628 -40.10 35.76 -30.50
CA VAL A 628 -39.03 34.84 -30.07
C VAL A 628 -39.59 33.77 -29.13
N GLN A 629 -39.39 32.50 -29.50
CA GLN A 629 -39.92 31.35 -28.76
C GLN A 629 -38.86 30.65 -27.94
N SER A 630 -37.58 30.83 -28.26
CA SER A 630 -36.47 30.13 -27.63
C SER A 630 -35.57 31.10 -26.84
N PHE A 631 -35.23 30.70 -25.62
CA PHE A 631 -34.48 31.54 -24.70
C PHE A 631 -33.35 30.73 -24.05
N LEU A 632 -32.15 31.30 -23.97
CA LEU A 632 -31.03 30.83 -23.19
C LEU A 632 -30.63 31.86 -22.13
N SER A 633 -30.29 31.42 -20.97
CA SER A 633 -29.72 32.29 -19.93
C SER A 633 -28.21 32.24 -19.92
N VAL A 634 -27.53 33.31 -19.54
CA VAL A 634 -26.10 33.35 -19.24
C VAL A 634 -25.95 33.07 -17.75
N PRO A 635 -25.10 32.08 -17.37
CA PRO A 635 -24.23 31.24 -18.18
C PRO A 635 -25.04 30.27 -19.07
N VAL A 636 -24.56 30.08 -20.30
CA VAL A 636 -25.23 29.17 -21.24
C VAL A 636 -25.00 27.74 -20.79
N ARG A 637 -26.11 27.02 -20.58
CA ARG A 637 -26.07 25.61 -20.18
C ARG A 637 -25.94 24.72 -21.42
N PRO A 638 -24.90 23.89 -21.51
CA PRO A 638 -24.71 22.94 -22.62
C PRO A 638 -25.92 22.02 -22.84
N SER A 639 -26.62 21.60 -21.76
CA SER A 639 -27.83 20.77 -21.86
C SER A 639 -28.94 21.46 -22.65
N LEU A 640 -29.22 22.73 -22.35
CA LEU A 640 -30.25 23.53 -23.04
C LEU A 640 -29.83 23.88 -24.46
N LEU A 641 -28.55 24.20 -24.68
CA LEU A 641 -28.02 24.46 -26.01
C LEU A 641 -28.13 23.23 -26.90
N ARG A 642 -27.84 22.06 -26.37
CA ARG A 642 -28.00 20.76 -27.04
C ARG A 642 -29.47 20.51 -27.42
N GLY A 643 -30.38 20.74 -26.49
CA GLY A 643 -31.81 20.57 -26.72
C GLY A 643 -32.40 21.47 -27.84
N LEU A 644 -31.82 22.68 -28.06
CA LEU A 644 -32.20 23.56 -29.16
C LEU A 644 -31.68 23.06 -30.52
N LEU A 645 -30.57 22.35 -30.52
CA LEU A 645 -29.92 21.85 -31.73
C LEU A 645 -30.43 20.48 -32.20
N GLU A 646 -30.91 19.65 -31.28
CA GLU A 646 -31.47 18.32 -31.61
C GLU A 646 -32.92 18.42 -32.12
N PRO A 647 -33.32 17.56 -33.06
CA PRO A 647 -34.71 17.44 -33.43
C PRO A 647 -35.54 16.97 -32.22
N THR A 648 -36.59 17.66 -31.87
CA THR A 648 -37.62 17.08 -31.03
C THR A 648 -38.30 15.96 -31.82
N ASP A 649 -37.85 14.73 -31.61
CA ASP A 649 -38.64 13.56 -32.04
C ASP A 649 -39.93 13.54 -31.23
N SER A 650 -40.98 14.13 -31.83
CA SER A 650 -42.36 14.09 -31.33
C SER A 650 -42.95 12.67 -31.53
N ALA A 651 -42.21 11.60 -31.17
CA ALA A 651 -42.72 10.25 -31.40
C ALA A 651 -42.30 9.17 -30.39
N SER A 652 -41.64 9.53 -29.28
CA SER A 652 -41.40 8.54 -28.22
C SER A 652 -41.06 9.15 -26.83
N GLY A 653 -41.85 10.06 -26.42
CA GLY A 653 -41.97 10.58 -25.06
C GLY A 653 -43.38 11.07 -24.96
N GLU A 654 -44.24 10.29 -24.36
CA GLU A 654 -45.46 10.84 -23.84
C GLU A 654 -45.13 12.16 -23.17
N PRO A 655 -45.74 13.30 -23.57
CA PRO A 655 -45.77 14.45 -22.68
C PRO A 655 -46.38 13.88 -21.42
N ALA A 656 -45.65 14.05 -20.30
CA ALA A 656 -46.28 13.81 -19.02
C ALA A 656 -47.66 14.43 -19.12
N SER A 657 -48.62 13.54 -19.18
CA SER A 657 -50.02 13.82 -19.48
C SER A 657 -50.38 15.04 -18.68
N ALA A 658 -50.52 16.16 -19.37
CA ALA A 658 -51.44 17.18 -18.91
C ALA A 658 -52.81 16.49 -18.96
N VAL A 659 -53.11 15.80 -17.88
CA VAL A 659 -54.51 15.43 -17.60
C VAL A 659 -55.23 16.76 -17.71
N PRO A 660 -56.23 16.93 -18.63
CA PRO A 660 -57.04 18.11 -18.64
C PRO A 660 -57.67 18.14 -17.27
N ALA A 661 -57.28 19.17 -16.48
CA ALA A 661 -57.89 19.45 -15.21
C ALA A 661 -59.40 19.53 -15.49
N PRO A 662 -60.23 18.73 -14.83
CA PRO A 662 -61.62 19.05 -14.77
C PRO A 662 -61.67 20.42 -14.07
N ALA A 663 -62.26 21.41 -14.71
CA ALA A 663 -62.54 22.68 -14.08
C ALA A 663 -63.43 22.41 -12.88
N VAL A 664 -62.83 22.33 -11.71
CA VAL A 664 -63.55 22.31 -10.44
C VAL A 664 -63.57 23.79 -10.00
N ASP A 665 -64.70 24.39 -10.14
CA ASP A 665 -64.99 25.71 -9.60
C ASP A 665 -64.92 25.63 -8.07
N GLY A 666 -63.91 26.26 -7.48
CA GLY A 666 -63.80 26.51 -6.05
C GLY A 666 -62.46 26.08 -5.42
N PRO A 667 -61.92 26.85 -4.44
CA PRO A 667 -60.70 26.44 -3.74
C PRO A 667 -60.93 25.13 -3.00
N VAL A 668 -60.20 24.07 -3.37
CA VAL A 668 -60.17 22.79 -2.64
C VAL A 668 -59.55 23.06 -1.27
N LYS A 669 -60.33 23.05 -0.19
CA LYS A 669 -59.82 23.14 1.17
C LYS A 669 -59.16 21.83 1.54
N VAL A 670 -57.85 21.79 1.65
CA VAL A 670 -57.08 20.69 2.15
C VAL A 670 -56.63 20.92 3.59
N ARG A 671 -56.59 19.87 4.39
CA ARG A 671 -56.11 19.91 5.79
C ARG A 671 -54.82 19.14 5.92
N VAL A 672 -53.76 19.82 6.39
CA VAL A 672 -52.45 19.22 6.64
C VAL A 672 -52.20 19.17 8.14
N LEU A 673 -51.68 18.06 8.63
CA LEU A 673 -51.20 17.96 10.00
C LEU A 673 -49.67 18.11 10.01
N LEU A 674 -49.14 18.96 10.84
CA LEU A 674 -47.71 19.17 11.07
C LEU A 674 -47.33 18.64 12.45
N ALA A 675 -46.57 17.60 12.54
CA ALA A 675 -46.00 17.03 13.75
C ALA A 675 -44.54 17.44 13.86
N GLU A 676 -44.20 18.31 14.81
CA GLU A 676 -42.86 18.87 15.01
C GLU A 676 -42.76 19.33 16.47
N ASP A 677 -41.71 18.94 17.18
CA ASP A 677 -41.56 19.25 18.63
C ASP A 677 -40.99 20.65 18.87
N ASN A 678 -40.25 21.20 17.91
CA ASN A 678 -39.63 22.51 18.08
C ASN A 678 -40.53 23.65 17.66
N LEU A 679 -40.88 24.50 18.60
CA LEU A 679 -41.78 25.68 18.36
C LEU A 679 -41.31 26.63 17.30
N VAL A 680 -39.97 26.75 17.05
CA VAL A 680 -39.41 27.60 15.99
C VAL A 680 -39.68 26.97 14.65
N ASN A 681 -39.39 25.67 14.51
CA ASN A 681 -39.62 24.91 13.29
C ASN A 681 -41.13 24.88 12.94
N GLN A 682 -41.99 24.67 13.95
CA GLN A 682 -43.44 24.75 13.77
C GLN A 682 -43.86 26.09 13.11
N LYS A 683 -43.36 27.21 13.67
CA LYS A 683 -43.68 28.54 13.15
C LYS A 683 -43.18 28.76 11.74
N VAL A 684 -41.98 28.36 11.46
CA VAL A 684 -41.36 28.43 10.13
C VAL A 684 -42.16 27.60 9.10
N ALA A 685 -42.47 26.37 9.41
CA ALA A 685 -43.25 25.50 8.53
C ALA A 685 -44.69 26.03 8.31
N LEU A 686 -45.35 26.50 9.38
CA LEU A 686 -46.67 27.11 9.25
C LEU A 686 -46.69 28.32 8.33
N VAL A 687 -45.69 29.21 8.41
CA VAL A 687 -45.61 30.38 7.52
C VAL A 687 -45.38 29.95 6.08
N MET A 688 -44.53 28.95 5.85
CA MET A 688 -44.31 28.39 4.52
C MET A 688 -45.57 27.76 3.95
N LEU A 689 -46.31 26.96 4.73
CA LEU A 689 -47.59 26.40 4.34
C LEU A 689 -48.65 27.51 4.01
N ARG A 690 -48.75 28.55 4.84
CA ARG A 690 -49.64 29.68 4.57
C ARG A 690 -49.28 30.44 3.28
N LYS A 691 -47.99 30.61 2.96
CA LYS A 691 -47.54 31.19 1.68
C LYS A 691 -47.99 30.36 0.50
N LEU A 692 -48.12 29.06 0.67
CA LEU A 692 -48.62 28.12 -0.33
C LEU A 692 -50.17 27.99 -0.30
N GLY A 693 -50.85 28.81 0.50
CA GLY A 693 -52.30 28.81 0.61
C GLY A 693 -52.88 27.65 1.43
N ILE A 694 -52.05 26.96 2.22
CA ILE A 694 -52.45 25.78 2.99
C ILE A 694 -52.51 26.11 4.49
N GLU A 695 -53.65 25.77 5.11
CA GLU A 695 -53.78 25.76 6.58
C GLU A 695 -53.38 24.41 7.16
N ALA A 696 -52.60 24.40 8.24
CA ALA A 696 -52.17 23.20 8.91
C ALA A 696 -52.44 23.28 10.42
N ASP A 697 -52.86 22.14 10.97
CA ASP A 697 -52.93 21.95 12.42
C ASP A 697 -51.56 21.48 12.92
N VAL A 698 -51.14 21.87 14.11
CA VAL A 698 -49.80 21.59 14.64
C VAL A 698 -49.89 20.76 15.93
N VAL A 699 -49.05 19.75 16.06
CA VAL A 699 -48.88 18.93 17.23
C VAL A 699 -47.40 18.79 17.57
N GLY A 700 -47.06 18.57 18.85
CA GLY A 700 -45.67 18.53 19.32
C GLY A 700 -45.06 17.14 19.46
N THR A 701 -45.88 16.11 19.41
CA THR A 701 -45.42 14.71 19.61
C THR A 701 -46.11 13.73 18.68
N GLY A 702 -45.52 12.53 18.52
CA GLY A 702 -46.13 11.45 17.74
C GLY A 702 -47.42 10.93 18.36
N VAL A 703 -47.57 11.03 19.68
CA VAL A 703 -48.82 10.67 20.41
C VAL A 703 -49.93 11.64 20.05
N GLU A 704 -49.66 12.95 20.14
CA GLU A 704 -50.65 13.98 19.77
C GLU A 704 -51.03 13.87 18.28
N ALA A 705 -50.08 13.49 17.39
CA ALA A 705 -50.38 13.26 16.00
C ALA A 705 -51.37 12.11 15.80
N LEU A 706 -51.22 11.00 16.53
CA LEU A 706 -52.15 9.89 16.50
C LEU A 706 -53.53 10.23 17.04
N ASP A 707 -53.60 11.08 18.05
CA ASP A 707 -54.86 11.54 18.68
C ASP A 707 -55.59 12.53 17.73
N ALA A 708 -54.84 13.43 17.09
CA ALA A 708 -55.45 14.38 16.11
C ALA A 708 -56.07 13.63 14.90
N LEU A 709 -55.47 12.51 14.50
CA LEU A 709 -55.95 11.65 13.40
C LEU A 709 -57.23 10.86 13.78
N VAL A 710 -57.58 10.73 15.05
CA VAL A 710 -58.79 10.05 15.47
C VAL A 710 -60.01 10.98 15.30
N GLY A 711 -59.80 12.27 15.51
CA GLY A 711 -60.89 13.25 15.54
C GLY A 711 -61.15 14.00 14.23
N VAL A 712 -60.13 14.06 13.37
CA VAL A 712 -60.13 14.90 12.17
C VAL A 712 -59.55 14.13 10.99
N ALA A 713 -60.16 14.29 9.82
CA ALA A 713 -59.63 13.77 8.58
C ALA A 713 -58.64 14.78 7.99
N TYR A 714 -57.38 14.35 7.79
CA TYR A 714 -56.33 15.09 7.13
C TYR A 714 -56.04 14.53 5.74
N ASP A 715 -55.55 15.38 4.85
CA ASP A 715 -55.15 15.00 3.50
C ASP A 715 -53.66 14.63 3.37
N LEU A 716 -52.85 15.13 4.31
CA LEU A 716 -51.41 14.88 4.38
C LEU A 716 -50.88 15.12 5.80
N VAL A 717 -49.88 14.35 6.20
CA VAL A 717 -49.13 14.58 7.43
C VAL A 717 -47.67 14.89 7.12
N LEU A 718 -47.16 16.00 7.65
CA LEU A 718 -45.74 16.33 7.72
C LEU A 718 -45.24 15.86 9.07
N MET A 719 -44.39 14.85 9.10
CA MET A 719 -43.97 14.15 10.31
C MET A 719 -42.50 14.32 10.60
N ASP A 720 -42.14 14.96 11.69
CA ASP A 720 -40.76 14.92 12.16
C ASP A 720 -40.35 13.50 12.54
N CYS A 721 -39.17 13.09 12.11
CA CYS A 721 -38.66 11.77 12.44
C CYS A 721 -38.24 11.65 13.91
N GLN A 722 -37.83 12.75 14.55
CA GLN A 722 -37.35 12.76 15.93
C GLN A 722 -38.22 13.67 16.79
N MET A 723 -39.02 13.09 17.66
CA MET A 723 -39.88 13.79 18.60
C MET A 723 -39.86 13.08 19.97
N PRO A 724 -40.08 13.82 21.07
CA PRO A 724 -40.17 13.20 22.41
C PRO A 724 -41.40 12.32 22.53
N GLU A 725 -41.38 11.40 23.49
CA GLU A 725 -42.43 10.43 23.85
C GLU A 725 -42.69 9.37 22.79
N MET A 726 -42.86 9.75 21.51
CA MET A 726 -43.06 8.85 20.39
C MET A 726 -42.43 9.48 19.15
N ASP A 727 -41.49 8.83 18.56
CA ASP A 727 -40.83 9.28 17.34
C ASP A 727 -41.75 9.15 16.12
N GLY A 728 -41.36 9.83 15.01
CA GLY A 728 -42.16 9.83 13.80
C GLY A 728 -42.23 8.49 13.10
N PHE A 729 -41.20 7.61 13.29
CA PHE A 729 -41.21 6.26 12.75
C PHE A 729 -42.25 5.38 13.45
N ASP A 730 -42.28 5.41 14.79
CA ASP A 730 -43.27 4.69 15.58
C ASP A 730 -44.71 5.22 15.36
N ALA A 731 -44.84 6.54 15.29
CA ALA A 731 -46.13 7.17 14.97
C ALA A 731 -46.64 6.71 13.60
N THR A 732 -45.75 6.68 12.57
CA THR A 732 -46.13 6.24 11.22
C THR A 732 -46.52 4.78 11.20
N ARG A 733 -45.77 3.90 11.88
CA ARG A 733 -46.12 2.45 11.98
C ARG A 733 -47.55 2.28 12.54
N ARG A 734 -47.88 3.03 13.59
CA ARG A 734 -49.22 2.97 14.21
C ARG A 734 -50.30 3.57 13.29
N ILE A 735 -49.98 4.58 12.50
CA ILE A 735 -50.88 5.11 11.47
C ILE A 735 -51.20 3.99 10.47
N ARG A 736 -50.16 3.30 9.95
CA ARG A 736 -50.33 2.21 8.97
C ARG A 736 -51.11 1.01 9.53
N GLU A 737 -50.91 0.69 10.82
CA GLU A 737 -51.68 -0.35 11.49
C GLU A 737 -53.17 -0.01 11.58
N ARG A 738 -53.52 1.25 11.79
CA ARG A 738 -54.90 1.73 11.86
C ARG A 738 -55.57 1.83 10.49
N GLU A 739 -54.82 2.01 9.42
CA GLU A 739 -55.33 2.15 8.04
C GLU A 739 -55.82 0.83 7.38
N ARG A 740 -55.72 -0.34 8.05
CA ARG A 740 -56.09 -1.62 7.47
C ARG A 740 -57.51 -1.61 6.84
N GLY A 741 -57.53 -1.38 5.50
CA GLY A 741 -58.76 -1.36 4.70
C GLY A 741 -59.39 0.00 4.42
N SER A 742 -58.77 1.11 4.86
CA SER A 742 -59.18 2.50 4.60
C SER A 742 -58.22 3.21 3.62
N ARG A 743 -58.57 4.43 3.25
CA ARG A 743 -57.73 5.29 2.39
C ARG A 743 -56.38 5.52 3.02
N ARG A 744 -55.26 5.27 2.29
CA ARG A 744 -53.89 5.52 2.75
C ARG A 744 -53.67 7.04 2.86
N LEU A 745 -53.31 7.53 4.03
CA LEU A 745 -52.96 8.91 4.31
C LEU A 745 -51.50 9.17 3.94
N PRO A 746 -51.17 10.10 3.05
CA PRO A 746 -49.79 10.46 2.77
C PRO A 746 -49.07 10.99 4.01
N VAL A 747 -47.93 10.36 4.36
CA VAL A 747 -47.04 10.79 5.46
C VAL A 747 -45.69 11.14 4.87
N VAL A 748 -45.33 12.41 4.96
CA VAL A 748 -44.07 12.96 4.46
C VAL A 748 -43.15 13.20 5.65
N ALA A 749 -42.01 12.53 5.66
CA ALA A 749 -41.01 12.68 6.71
C ALA A 749 -40.31 14.04 6.65
N MET A 750 -40.05 14.65 7.78
CA MET A 750 -39.09 15.76 7.93
C MET A 750 -37.84 15.24 8.61
N THR A 751 -36.73 15.11 7.84
CA THR A 751 -35.52 14.43 8.29
C THR A 751 -34.39 15.39 8.59
N ALA A 752 -33.60 15.13 9.64
CA ALA A 752 -32.41 15.93 9.99
C ALA A 752 -31.26 15.72 9.01
N ASN A 753 -31.23 14.58 8.31
CA ASN A 753 -30.17 14.20 7.37
C ASN A 753 -30.78 13.75 6.03
N ALA A 754 -30.17 14.17 4.93
CA ALA A 754 -30.55 13.74 3.58
C ALA A 754 -29.89 12.41 3.15
N MET A 755 -29.24 11.70 4.10
CA MET A 755 -28.48 10.49 3.81
C MET A 755 -29.38 9.27 3.55
N MET A 756 -28.92 8.36 2.71
CA MET A 756 -29.66 7.18 2.21
C MET A 756 -30.20 6.28 3.34
N GLY A 757 -29.54 6.16 4.48
CA GLY A 757 -30.00 5.39 5.63
C GLY A 757 -31.27 5.94 6.31
N ASP A 758 -31.49 7.25 6.30
CA ASP A 758 -32.70 7.85 6.87
C ASP A 758 -33.90 7.70 5.92
N ARG A 759 -33.66 7.75 4.61
CA ARG A 759 -34.70 7.49 3.61
C ARG A 759 -35.19 6.05 3.67
N GLU A 760 -34.29 5.09 3.80
CA GLU A 760 -34.63 3.68 3.92
C GLU A 760 -35.45 3.41 5.19
N ARG A 761 -35.04 3.99 6.32
CA ARG A 761 -35.80 3.93 7.59
C ARG A 761 -37.18 4.56 7.49
N CYS A 762 -37.33 5.68 6.77
CA CYS A 762 -38.63 6.30 6.48
C CYS A 762 -39.54 5.36 5.66
N ILE A 763 -38.99 4.75 4.62
CA ILE A 763 -39.73 3.82 3.76
C ILE A 763 -40.12 2.55 4.55
N GLU A 764 -39.19 1.99 5.35
CA GLU A 764 -39.45 0.83 6.21
C GLU A 764 -40.53 1.10 7.27
N ALA A 765 -40.57 2.33 7.81
CA ALA A 765 -41.63 2.76 8.72
C ALA A 765 -42.96 2.98 8.03
N GLY A 766 -42.99 2.99 6.68
CA GLY A 766 -44.18 3.18 5.87
C GLY A 766 -44.50 4.64 5.47
N MET A 767 -43.51 5.54 5.57
CA MET A 767 -43.63 6.93 5.06
C MET A 767 -43.61 6.96 3.55
N ASP A 768 -44.26 7.96 2.93
CA ASP A 768 -44.47 8.02 1.48
C ASP A 768 -43.45 8.93 0.77
N ASP A 769 -42.88 9.91 1.47
CA ASP A 769 -41.87 10.85 0.96
C ASP A 769 -41.05 11.45 2.11
N HIS A 770 -40.04 12.24 1.78
CA HIS A 770 -39.22 12.92 2.79
C HIS A 770 -38.81 14.35 2.34
N ILE A 771 -38.65 15.22 3.32
CA ILE A 771 -38.13 16.58 3.17
C ILE A 771 -36.97 16.77 4.14
N PRO A 772 -35.77 17.16 3.65
CA PRO A 772 -34.63 17.40 4.54
C PRO A 772 -34.82 18.69 5.34
N LYS A 773 -34.46 18.69 6.59
CA LYS A 773 -34.33 19.88 7.45
C LYS A 773 -32.98 20.58 7.19
N PRO A 774 -32.91 21.90 7.08
CA PRO A 774 -33.98 22.85 7.24
C PRO A 774 -34.96 22.82 6.05
N VAL A 775 -36.24 22.81 6.36
CA VAL A 775 -37.30 22.79 5.35
C VAL A 775 -37.20 24.05 4.47
N ARG A 776 -37.20 23.84 3.15
CA ARG A 776 -37.21 24.91 2.15
C ARG A 776 -38.56 24.96 1.45
N VAL A 777 -38.99 26.18 1.10
CA VAL A 777 -40.32 26.38 0.46
C VAL A 777 -40.47 25.54 -0.81
N GLU A 778 -39.39 25.44 -1.60
CA GLU A 778 -39.40 24.68 -2.87
C GLU A 778 -39.53 23.17 -2.66
N ALA A 779 -38.89 22.64 -1.60
CA ALA A 779 -38.96 21.22 -1.24
C ALA A 779 -40.36 20.88 -0.68
N LEU A 780 -40.87 21.77 0.18
CA LEU A 780 -42.21 21.65 0.73
C LEU A 780 -43.27 21.71 -0.38
N HIS A 781 -43.17 22.70 -1.29
CA HIS A 781 -44.07 22.84 -2.43
C HIS A 781 -44.08 21.56 -3.31
N ARG A 782 -42.89 21.00 -3.63
CA ARG A 782 -42.79 19.76 -4.44
C ARG A 782 -43.48 18.56 -3.75
N ALA A 783 -43.28 18.39 -2.44
CA ALA A 783 -43.92 17.32 -1.70
C ALA A 783 -45.46 17.50 -1.64
N LEU A 784 -45.91 18.71 -1.34
CA LEU A 784 -47.34 19.03 -1.33
C LEU A 784 -48.01 18.84 -2.70
N PHE A 785 -47.36 19.32 -3.78
CA PHE A 785 -47.85 19.16 -5.14
C PHE A 785 -47.97 17.71 -5.58
N ARG A 786 -47.08 16.84 -5.07
CA ARG A 786 -47.08 15.38 -5.40
C ARG A 786 -48.20 14.63 -4.66
N TRP A 787 -48.50 15.01 -3.44
CA TRP A 787 -49.32 14.19 -2.56
C TRP A 787 -50.71 14.75 -2.29
N LEU A 788 -50.93 16.03 -2.54
CA LEU A 788 -52.25 16.65 -2.41
C LEU A 788 -53.04 16.62 -3.72
N PRO A 789 -54.40 16.71 -3.69
CA PRO A 789 -55.21 16.73 -4.90
C PRO A 789 -54.86 17.86 -5.85
N ALA A 790 -55.00 17.64 -7.13
CA ALA A 790 -54.71 18.61 -8.16
C ALA A 790 -55.58 19.92 -7.94
N GLY A 791 -54.95 21.09 -7.94
CA GLY A 791 -55.59 22.38 -7.69
C GLY A 791 -55.56 22.80 -6.21
N ALA A 792 -55.10 21.94 -5.28
CA ALA A 792 -54.98 22.31 -3.86
C ALA A 792 -53.74 23.18 -3.53
N VAL A 793 -52.70 23.10 -4.37
CA VAL A 793 -51.48 23.91 -4.23
C VAL A 793 -51.38 24.81 -5.46
N PRO A 794 -51.34 26.14 -5.32
CA PRO A 794 -51.17 27.05 -6.43
C PRO A 794 -49.82 26.80 -7.10
N PRO A 795 -49.71 26.95 -8.44
CA PRO A 795 -48.41 26.95 -9.11
C PRO A 795 -47.54 28.05 -8.48
N VAL A 796 -46.27 27.78 -8.26
CA VAL A 796 -45.34 28.80 -7.72
C VAL A 796 -45.30 29.93 -8.74
N SER A 797 -46.04 31.01 -8.49
CA SER A 797 -45.81 32.29 -9.15
C SER A 797 -44.42 32.71 -8.70
N GLY A 798 -43.44 32.69 -9.63
CA GLY A 798 -42.09 33.15 -9.39
C GLY A 798 -42.14 34.44 -8.62
N GLY A 799 -41.67 34.45 -7.41
CA GLY A 799 -41.64 35.59 -6.53
C GLY A 799 -40.97 36.79 -7.23
N ALA A 800 -41.62 37.90 -7.12
CA ALA A 800 -41.15 39.19 -7.63
C ALA A 800 -39.79 39.60 -7.00
#